data_650667d44e881894fb53cb03e5cc2c8e
#
_entry.id   650667d44e881894fb53cb03e5cc2c8e
#
_cell.length_a   1.000
_cell.length_b   1.000
_cell.length_c   1.000
_cell.angle_alpha   90.00
_cell.angle_beta   90.00
_cell.angle_gamma   90.00
#
_symmetry.space_group_name_H-M   'P 1'
#
loop_
_entity.id
_entity.type
_entity.pdbx_description
1 polymer ?
#
loop_
_entity_poly.entity_id
_entity_poly.type
_entity_poly.pdbx_seq_one_letter_code
_entity_poly.pdbx_strand_id
1 'polypeptide(L)'
;MLALHLPPEKLFPQLMPYLEPALQSPRPYERKAGLMVVAVLAEGCGDHIRTRHLQALLGVICRALAEDSLVVRSAALFALGQFSEHMQRDMAAFAGEVLPLLLSYLRGVEPAQGGHLAKAYYALENFVESLGPRVELFLPALVEQALGTLRAPGGPRPKELAISALGAIASAAERALGPYLPPILEQLRHFLPPGAPQEQRPLQCQAVETLAVLVRALGAEAGPGLAEESCQLGLALAEGCEDPDLRRCAYSLFAALSCVLGDGLAPHLPQIITLLLCSLKSTEGLVPPPEDSSSFLLFEEEEEEEAEVEGDEDLDELEDDTDEEEEFGLSVGSAFVEEKDAACAALGEIAANASVAFLPYLESCLPEVCRLLEFPHPSVRKAAYEALGQFCVALQRVCERDPSEPHAAALRRLLGLALPAMAQGVRQERERPVAMAVLEALGVVLGACRQEALREPGRLEELAGTLRAVLERKTACQDEGLEEEDEDDEEQAEQDAMLLEYAGEALPALAVAAGGDAFAPYFAGFLPLLLNKLKPSCSVAERSFAVGTLAEAVVGLGRATAPFVPRLLPPFLGAARDPDPEVRSNGVFALGVLAEHGGEVLLPQYPKVLALLAGGSAQEPNARVRDNVCGAVARMILSQPQALPLGQVFPALLRSLPLTEDFEENKTVFRCISFLYEHDPQQVLQQLGEVVRVSSVVLGTEQLPADAQVSLLSLLRHLCARCPLEFQAALQALPPDASARISGALSSA
;
A
#
# COMPACT_ATOMS: atom_id res chain seq x y z
N MET A 1 14.95 2.05 20.63
CA MET A 1 14.61 1.35 21.90
C MET A 1 13.62 2.15 22.77
N LEU A 2 13.98 3.21 23.55
CA LEU A 2 13.04 3.89 24.45
C LEU A 2 11.83 4.50 23.73
N ALA A 3 11.99 5.02 22.52
CA ALA A 3 10.91 5.62 21.74
C ALA A 3 9.88 4.61 21.24
N LEU A 4 10.33 3.38 20.97
CA LEU A 4 9.47 2.29 20.49
C LEU A 4 8.70 1.61 21.63
N HIS A 5 9.33 1.49 22.82
CA HIS A 5 8.80 0.66 23.91
C HIS A 5 8.11 1.42 25.05
N LEU A 6 8.30 2.74 25.16
CA LEU A 6 7.67 3.53 26.20
C LEU A 6 6.48 4.33 25.70
N PRO A 7 5.34 4.34 26.42
CA PRO A 7 4.23 5.22 26.08
C PRO A 7 4.68 6.68 25.95
N PRO A 8 4.40 7.36 24.83
CA PRO A 8 4.83 8.74 24.57
C PRO A 8 4.48 9.72 25.69
N GLU A 9 3.33 9.55 26.34
CA GLU A 9 2.87 10.37 27.47
C GLU A 9 3.77 10.27 28.70
N LYS A 10 4.53 9.17 28.83
CA LYS A 10 5.51 9.00 29.92
C LYS A 10 6.90 9.43 29.48
N LEU A 11 7.26 9.19 28.21
CA LEU A 11 8.57 9.50 27.66
C LEU A 11 8.79 11.01 27.51
N PHE A 12 7.88 11.72 26.86
CA PHE A 12 8.04 13.15 26.56
C PHE A 12 8.30 14.03 27.80
N PRO A 13 7.52 13.93 28.89
CA PRO A 13 7.76 14.76 30.07
C PRO A 13 9.15 14.56 30.72
N GLN A 14 9.73 13.37 30.55
CA GLN A 14 11.08 13.07 31.09
C GLN A 14 12.19 13.49 30.14
N LEU A 15 11.95 13.43 28.83
CA LEU A 15 12.92 13.71 27.79
C LEU A 15 13.06 15.22 27.48
N MET A 16 11.96 15.96 27.45
CA MET A 16 11.93 17.37 27.06
C MET A 16 12.87 18.28 27.90
N PRO A 17 13.04 18.08 29.21
CA PRO A 17 13.99 18.87 30.00
C PRO A 17 15.44 18.75 29.55
N TYR A 18 15.81 17.68 28.86
CA TYR A 18 17.17 17.48 28.31
C TYR A 18 17.21 17.87 26.83
N LEU A 19 16.17 17.57 26.08
CA LEU A 19 16.09 17.81 24.64
C LEU A 19 16.05 19.31 24.32
N GLU A 20 15.21 20.09 24.99
CA GLU A 20 15.11 21.54 24.75
C GLU A 20 16.41 22.30 24.95
N PRO A 21 17.18 22.07 26.05
CA PRO A 21 18.49 22.68 26.19
C PRO A 21 19.50 22.22 25.15
N ALA A 22 19.48 20.94 24.75
CA ALA A 22 20.37 20.41 23.72
C ALA A 22 20.12 21.10 22.36
N LEU A 23 18.85 21.23 21.95
CA LEU A 23 18.48 21.92 20.69
C LEU A 23 18.80 23.42 20.68
N GLN A 24 18.96 24.06 21.84
CA GLN A 24 19.29 25.47 21.97
C GLN A 24 20.76 25.72 22.36
N SER A 25 21.57 24.67 22.48
CA SER A 25 22.96 24.76 22.93
C SER A 25 23.81 25.61 21.95
N PRO A 26 24.78 26.38 22.46
CA PRO A 26 25.75 27.06 21.61
C PRO A 26 26.69 26.08 20.88
N ARG A 27 26.78 24.81 21.34
CA ARG A 27 27.64 23.78 20.76
C ARG A 27 26.93 23.04 19.64
N PRO A 28 27.50 23.01 18.42
CA PRO A 28 26.84 22.33 17.26
C PRO A 28 26.55 20.84 17.52
N TYR A 29 27.48 20.11 18.13
CA TYR A 29 27.32 18.68 18.40
C TYR A 29 26.20 18.36 19.41
N GLU A 30 25.94 19.25 20.38
CA GLU A 30 24.80 19.08 21.29
C GLU A 30 23.48 19.31 20.54
N ARG A 31 23.43 20.25 19.59
CA ARG A 31 22.27 20.44 18.71
C ARG A 31 22.09 19.27 17.75
N LYS A 32 23.21 18.73 17.16
CA LYS A 32 23.17 17.47 16.39
C LYS A 32 22.50 16.37 17.20
N ALA A 33 23.00 16.10 18.42
CA ALA A 33 22.45 15.07 19.29
C ALA A 33 20.94 15.28 19.57
N GLY A 34 20.51 16.52 19.85
CA GLY A 34 19.10 16.85 20.02
C GLY A 34 18.26 16.55 18.78
N LEU A 35 18.76 16.87 17.57
CA LEU A 35 18.07 16.59 16.31
C LEU A 35 17.99 15.09 16.00
N MET A 36 19.05 14.33 16.31
CA MET A 36 19.03 12.86 16.18
C MET A 36 17.99 12.22 17.10
N VAL A 37 17.86 12.71 18.35
CA VAL A 37 16.79 12.29 19.26
C VAL A 37 15.41 12.60 18.67
N VAL A 38 15.23 13.80 18.09
CA VAL A 38 13.98 14.18 17.43
C VAL A 38 13.66 13.22 16.26
N ALA A 39 14.67 12.85 15.48
CA ALA A 39 14.52 11.89 14.36
C ALA A 39 14.02 10.52 14.84
N VAL A 40 14.69 9.95 15.86
CA VAL A 40 14.32 8.65 16.43
C VAL A 40 12.92 8.66 17.08
N LEU A 41 12.50 9.79 17.64
CA LEU A 41 11.13 9.92 18.18
C LEU A 41 10.05 9.88 17.11
N ALA A 42 10.37 10.19 15.84
CA ALA A 42 9.39 10.16 14.76
C ALA A 42 8.81 8.75 14.54
N GLU A 43 9.63 7.72 14.58
CA GLU A 43 9.25 6.33 14.42
C GLU A 43 8.32 5.84 15.54
N GLY A 44 8.79 5.83 16.78
CA GLY A 44 8.04 5.23 17.88
C GLY A 44 6.96 6.13 18.52
N CYS A 45 6.98 7.46 18.25
CA CYS A 45 6.08 8.42 18.87
C CYS A 45 5.31 9.27 17.85
N GLY A 46 5.20 8.82 16.59
CA GLY A 46 4.64 9.58 15.47
C GLY A 46 3.26 10.18 15.77
N ASP A 47 2.32 9.40 16.28
CA ASP A 47 0.96 9.85 16.60
C ASP A 47 0.92 10.93 17.69
N HIS A 48 1.78 10.79 18.70
CA HIS A 48 1.88 11.78 19.78
C HIS A 48 2.49 13.09 19.28
N ILE A 49 3.51 13.00 18.44
CA ILE A 49 4.15 14.15 17.80
C ILE A 49 3.16 14.84 16.89
N ARG A 50 2.49 14.11 16.01
CA ARG A 50 1.50 14.60 15.06
C ARG A 50 0.42 15.43 15.72
N THR A 51 -0.12 14.94 16.84
CA THR A 51 -1.24 15.59 17.50
C THR A 51 -0.85 16.77 18.39
N ARG A 52 0.39 16.81 18.91
CA ARG A 52 0.78 17.77 19.96
C ARG A 52 2.03 18.60 19.69
N HIS A 53 2.98 18.08 18.91
CA HIS A 53 4.33 18.64 18.83
C HIS A 53 4.81 18.90 17.40
N LEU A 54 4.13 18.41 16.37
CA LEU A 54 4.58 18.44 14.97
C LEU A 54 5.05 19.84 14.53
N GLN A 55 4.21 20.85 14.68
CA GLN A 55 4.54 22.22 14.26
C GLN A 55 5.76 22.79 15.02
N ALA A 56 5.89 22.50 16.31
CA ALA A 56 6.99 23.01 17.12
C ALA A 56 8.32 22.35 16.74
N LEU A 57 8.34 21.01 16.61
CA LEU A 57 9.53 20.23 16.27
C LEU A 57 9.95 20.49 14.82
N LEU A 58 9.00 20.53 13.88
CA LEU A 58 9.31 20.88 12.50
C LEU A 58 9.89 22.30 12.37
N GLY A 59 9.38 23.26 13.16
CA GLY A 59 9.97 24.59 13.24
C GLY A 59 11.41 24.60 13.77
N VAL A 60 11.78 23.66 14.65
CA VAL A 60 13.18 23.48 15.09
C VAL A 60 14.02 22.93 13.95
N ILE A 61 13.56 21.88 13.26
CA ILE A 61 14.23 21.27 12.09
C ILE A 61 14.46 22.32 11.00
N CYS A 62 13.45 23.09 10.63
CA CYS A 62 13.57 24.14 9.60
C CYS A 62 14.58 25.22 9.97
N ARG A 63 14.65 25.62 11.24
CA ARG A 63 15.69 26.58 11.71
C ARG A 63 17.09 25.97 11.64
N ALA A 64 17.24 24.71 12.02
CA ALA A 64 18.51 23.99 11.97
C ALA A 64 19.02 23.80 10.53
N LEU A 65 18.12 23.61 9.54
CA LEU A 65 18.47 23.59 8.12
C LEU A 65 19.05 24.91 7.59
N ALA A 66 18.71 26.03 8.23
CA ALA A 66 19.19 27.35 7.86
C ALA A 66 20.48 27.79 8.61
N GLU A 67 21.02 26.94 9.49
CA GLU A 67 22.25 27.24 10.25
C GLU A 67 23.51 27.15 9.38
N ASP A 68 24.60 27.82 9.81
CA ASP A 68 25.89 27.76 9.12
C ASP A 68 26.63 26.42 9.37
N SER A 69 26.35 25.74 10.50
CA SER A 69 27.01 24.49 10.86
C SER A 69 26.54 23.33 10.00
N LEU A 70 27.44 22.72 9.22
CA LEU A 70 27.16 21.54 8.37
C LEU A 70 26.67 20.35 9.18
N VAL A 71 27.28 20.11 10.36
CA VAL A 71 26.90 19.01 11.27
C VAL A 71 25.46 19.12 11.73
N VAL A 72 25.00 20.34 12.05
CA VAL A 72 23.61 20.58 12.47
C VAL A 72 22.65 20.43 11.29
N ARG A 73 23.02 20.97 10.11
CA ARG A 73 22.20 20.84 8.90
C ARG A 73 22.03 19.38 8.47
N SER A 74 23.10 18.58 8.55
CA SER A 74 23.07 17.15 8.23
C SER A 74 22.08 16.41 9.13
N ALA A 75 22.14 16.64 10.46
CA ALA A 75 21.19 16.03 11.39
C ALA A 75 19.75 16.53 11.18
N ALA A 76 19.57 17.79 10.79
CA ALA A 76 18.25 18.35 10.47
C ALA A 76 17.64 17.72 9.20
N LEU A 77 18.47 17.43 8.18
CA LEU A 77 18.02 16.71 6.96
C LEU A 77 17.56 15.31 7.30
N PHE A 78 18.34 14.58 8.10
CA PHE A 78 17.96 13.25 8.55
C PHE A 78 16.65 13.28 9.35
N ALA A 79 16.53 14.19 10.33
CA ALA A 79 15.30 14.35 11.10
C ALA A 79 14.09 14.71 10.22
N LEU A 80 14.28 15.52 9.16
CA LEU A 80 13.23 15.85 8.22
C LEU A 80 12.79 14.64 7.39
N GLY A 81 13.75 13.82 6.94
CA GLY A 81 13.45 12.56 6.24
C GLY A 81 12.60 11.64 7.10
N GLN A 82 13.02 11.39 8.35
CA GLN A 82 12.28 10.56 9.30
C GLN A 82 10.87 11.10 9.61
N PHE A 83 10.73 12.41 9.76
CA PHE A 83 9.41 13.04 9.94
C PHE A 83 8.51 12.84 8.70
N SER A 84 9.07 12.94 7.51
CA SER A 84 8.33 12.74 6.26
C SER A 84 7.87 11.30 6.09
N GLU A 85 8.72 10.34 6.43
CA GLU A 85 8.45 8.92 6.37
C GLU A 85 7.33 8.50 7.35
N HIS A 86 7.45 8.90 8.62
CA HIS A 86 6.53 8.45 9.67
C HIS A 86 5.26 9.31 9.86
N MET A 87 5.23 10.56 9.37
CA MET A 87 4.08 11.45 9.51
C MET A 87 3.37 11.77 8.19
N GLN A 88 3.91 11.30 7.08
CA GLN A 88 3.32 11.32 5.73
C GLN A 88 2.38 12.52 5.44
N ARG A 89 1.06 12.29 5.33
CA ARG A 89 0.07 13.30 4.91
C ARG A 89 0.06 14.57 5.71
N ASP A 90 0.44 14.53 6.99
CA ASP A 90 0.46 15.71 7.85
C ASP A 90 1.61 16.66 7.46
N MET A 91 2.70 16.13 6.90
CA MET A 91 3.83 16.91 6.39
C MET A 91 3.45 17.78 5.19
N ALA A 92 2.46 17.37 4.41
CA ALA A 92 2.01 18.11 3.23
C ALA A 92 1.50 19.54 3.54
N ALA A 93 1.05 19.80 4.76
CA ALA A 93 0.64 21.13 5.18
C ALA A 93 1.80 22.13 5.24
N PHE A 94 3.04 21.65 5.38
CA PHE A 94 4.25 22.46 5.54
C PHE A 94 5.06 22.59 4.26
N ALA A 95 4.56 22.11 3.13
CA ALA A 95 5.26 22.13 1.84
C ALA A 95 5.77 23.51 1.43
N GLY A 96 5.00 24.56 1.70
CA GLY A 96 5.38 25.93 1.39
C GLY A 96 6.57 26.48 2.20
N GLU A 97 6.88 25.86 3.35
CA GLU A 97 8.01 26.22 4.20
C GLU A 97 9.22 25.32 3.95
N VAL A 98 9.01 24.01 3.86
CA VAL A 98 10.06 22.99 3.79
C VAL A 98 10.72 22.94 2.41
N LEU A 99 9.94 22.87 1.31
CA LEU A 99 10.51 22.75 -0.04
C LEU A 99 11.44 23.88 -0.44
N PRO A 100 11.14 25.17 -0.19
CA PRO A 100 12.08 26.24 -0.49
C PRO A 100 13.41 26.12 0.25
N LEU A 101 13.40 25.63 1.50
CA LEU A 101 14.61 25.40 2.30
C LEU A 101 15.44 24.25 1.72
N LEU A 102 14.81 23.10 1.42
CA LEU A 102 15.49 21.97 0.79
C LEU A 102 16.09 22.33 -0.57
N LEU A 103 15.32 22.98 -1.43
CA LEU A 103 15.80 23.40 -2.75
C LEU A 103 16.93 24.47 -2.64
N SER A 104 16.86 25.35 -1.65
CA SER A 104 17.93 26.32 -1.37
C SER A 104 19.19 25.61 -0.90
N TYR A 105 19.03 24.61 -0.03
CA TYR A 105 20.15 23.80 0.45
C TYR A 105 20.83 23.05 -0.71
N LEU A 106 20.07 22.32 -1.53
CA LEU A 106 20.59 21.59 -2.69
C LEU A 106 21.35 22.47 -3.69
N ARG A 107 20.94 23.74 -3.85
CA ARG A 107 21.65 24.71 -4.70
C ARG A 107 22.95 25.23 -4.08
N GLY A 108 23.07 25.19 -2.77
CA GLY A 108 24.20 25.70 -2.00
C GLY A 108 25.25 24.66 -1.63
N VAL A 109 24.98 23.38 -1.77
CA VAL A 109 25.92 22.29 -1.45
C VAL A 109 26.91 22.12 -2.60
N GLU A 110 28.19 22.12 -2.28
CA GLU A 110 29.23 21.81 -3.27
C GLU A 110 29.20 20.33 -3.64
N PRO A 111 29.39 19.97 -4.93
CA PRO A 111 29.35 18.58 -5.38
C PRO A 111 30.40 17.66 -4.70
N ALA A 112 31.45 18.23 -4.13
CA ALA A 112 32.48 17.51 -3.39
C ALA A 112 32.02 17.00 -2.01
N GLN A 113 30.86 17.46 -1.50
CA GLN A 113 30.30 17.09 -0.21
C GLN A 113 29.23 15.97 -0.39
N GLY A 114 29.64 14.81 -0.89
CA GLY A 114 28.77 13.71 -1.29
C GLY A 114 27.78 13.23 -0.22
N GLY A 115 28.22 13.00 1.03
CA GLY A 115 27.37 12.55 2.12
C GLY A 115 26.26 13.55 2.50
N HIS A 116 26.57 14.86 2.49
CA HIS A 116 25.54 15.90 2.73
C HIS A 116 24.52 16.00 1.59
N LEU A 117 24.97 15.77 0.37
CA LEU A 117 24.10 15.76 -0.79
C LEU A 117 23.13 14.57 -0.75
N ALA A 118 23.62 13.39 -0.39
CA ALA A 118 22.79 12.19 -0.22
C ALA A 118 21.69 12.40 0.82
N LYS A 119 22.03 12.92 2.01
CA LYS A 119 21.05 13.24 3.07
C LYS A 119 20.01 14.27 2.62
N ALA A 120 20.41 15.25 1.79
CA ALA A 120 19.49 16.26 1.26
C ALA A 120 18.50 15.66 0.24
N TYR A 121 18.95 14.75 -0.63
CA TYR A 121 18.09 14.05 -1.56
C TYR A 121 17.18 13.05 -0.84
N TYR A 122 17.68 12.29 0.14
CA TYR A 122 16.87 11.44 1.00
C TYR A 122 15.71 12.22 1.65
N ALA A 123 16.01 13.36 2.27
CA ALA A 123 14.97 14.21 2.84
C ALA A 123 13.98 14.74 1.80
N LEU A 124 14.47 15.06 0.58
CA LEU A 124 13.62 15.54 -0.51
C LEU A 124 12.68 14.44 -1.02
N GLU A 125 13.18 13.23 -1.23
CA GLU A 125 12.42 12.09 -1.75
C GLU A 125 11.29 11.73 -0.80
N ASN A 126 11.59 11.47 0.49
CA ASN A 126 10.58 11.18 1.50
C ASN A 126 9.55 12.32 1.66
N PHE A 127 10.02 13.57 1.58
CA PHE A 127 9.11 14.70 1.67
C PHE A 127 8.19 14.82 0.45
N VAL A 128 8.70 14.59 -0.75
CA VAL A 128 7.90 14.59 -1.99
C VAL A 128 6.86 13.49 -1.97
N GLU A 129 7.21 12.30 -1.55
CA GLU A 129 6.27 11.17 -1.40
C GLU A 129 5.13 11.51 -0.41
N SER A 130 5.46 12.20 0.69
CA SER A 130 4.46 12.64 1.67
C SER A 130 3.45 13.66 1.14
N LEU A 131 3.76 14.36 0.03
CA LEU A 131 2.87 15.37 -0.56
C LEU A 131 1.70 14.78 -1.33
N GLY A 132 1.88 13.58 -1.92
CA GLY A 132 0.91 13.02 -2.85
C GLY A 132 0.52 14.01 -3.95
N PRO A 133 -0.75 14.11 -4.35
CA PRO A 133 -1.19 15.01 -5.44
C PRO A 133 -0.88 16.48 -5.23
N ARG A 134 -0.59 16.94 -4.01
CA ARG A 134 -0.21 18.35 -3.75
C ARG A 134 1.14 18.73 -4.34
N VAL A 135 1.96 17.74 -4.74
CA VAL A 135 3.24 17.96 -5.41
C VAL A 135 3.10 18.77 -6.71
N GLU A 136 1.94 18.73 -7.37
CA GLU A 136 1.67 19.46 -8.62
C GLU A 136 2.04 20.94 -8.54
N LEU A 137 1.79 21.59 -7.41
CA LEU A 137 2.08 23.01 -7.19
C LEU A 137 3.59 23.33 -7.22
N PHE A 138 4.43 22.33 -6.96
CA PHE A 138 5.87 22.46 -6.80
C PHE A 138 6.67 21.83 -7.94
N LEU A 139 6.01 21.11 -8.87
CA LEU A 139 6.65 20.42 -9.99
C LEU A 139 7.63 21.27 -10.78
N PRO A 140 7.31 22.54 -11.16
CA PRO A 140 8.26 23.35 -11.91
C PRO A 140 9.61 23.51 -11.21
N ALA A 141 9.59 23.75 -9.89
CA ALA A 141 10.80 24.00 -9.11
C ALA A 141 11.58 22.70 -8.84
N LEU A 142 10.87 21.59 -8.58
CA LEU A 142 11.44 20.26 -8.33
C LEU A 142 12.12 19.71 -9.58
N VAL A 143 11.42 19.73 -10.70
CA VAL A 143 11.96 19.25 -11.99
C VAL A 143 13.12 20.12 -12.46
N GLU A 144 13.03 21.44 -12.32
CA GLU A 144 14.14 22.37 -12.67
C GLU A 144 15.38 22.06 -11.84
N GLN A 145 15.24 21.80 -10.54
CA GLN A 145 16.35 21.44 -9.65
C GLN A 145 17.03 20.15 -10.10
N ALA A 146 16.26 19.08 -10.31
CA ALA A 146 16.80 17.80 -10.72
C ALA A 146 17.48 17.88 -12.11
N LEU A 147 16.82 18.49 -13.10
CA LEU A 147 17.40 18.71 -14.44
C LEU A 147 18.63 19.60 -14.39
N GLY A 148 18.66 20.59 -13.49
CA GLY A 148 19.82 21.45 -13.24
C GLY A 148 21.03 20.65 -12.80
N THR A 149 20.85 19.73 -11.84
CA THR A 149 21.90 18.81 -11.36
C THR A 149 22.40 17.89 -12.47
N LEU A 150 21.48 17.33 -13.30
CA LEU A 150 21.86 16.44 -14.40
C LEU A 150 22.71 17.13 -15.48
N ARG A 151 22.45 18.43 -15.74
CA ARG A 151 23.19 19.26 -16.71
C ARG A 151 24.49 19.80 -16.16
N ALA A 152 24.65 19.87 -14.85
CA ALA A 152 25.84 20.41 -14.22
C ALA A 152 27.06 19.51 -14.49
N PRO A 153 28.26 20.09 -14.64
CA PRO A 153 29.49 19.33 -14.65
C PRO A 153 29.72 18.74 -13.25
N GLY A 154 30.03 17.45 -13.18
CA GLY A 154 30.24 16.75 -11.89
C GLY A 154 30.36 15.26 -12.07
N GLY A 155 30.65 14.56 -10.99
CA GLY A 155 30.73 13.09 -10.91
C GLY A 155 29.39 12.39 -11.11
N PRO A 156 29.36 11.05 -11.11
CA PRO A 156 28.14 10.27 -11.27
C PRO A 156 27.17 10.39 -10.09
N ARG A 157 27.67 10.39 -8.86
CA ARG A 157 26.85 10.34 -7.62
C ARG A 157 25.78 11.45 -7.51
N PRO A 158 26.09 12.74 -7.72
CA PRO A 158 25.06 13.78 -7.73
C PRO A 158 23.96 13.56 -8.78
N LYS A 159 24.32 13.00 -9.95
CA LYS A 159 23.38 12.73 -11.04
C LYS A 159 22.50 11.54 -10.72
N GLU A 160 23.04 10.50 -10.11
CA GLU A 160 22.32 9.34 -9.62
C GLU A 160 21.23 9.75 -8.62
N LEU A 161 21.59 10.53 -7.59
CA LEU A 161 20.64 11.08 -6.63
C LEU A 161 19.55 11.96 -7.27
N ALA A 162 19.91 12.76 -8.26
CA ALA A 162 18.93 13.58 -8.98
C ALA A 162 17.98 12.74 -9.85
N ILE A 163 18.43 11.61 -10.39
CA ILE A 163 17.60 10.66 -11.15
C ILE A 163 16.66 9.93 -10.19
N SER A 164 17.16 9.49 -9.03
CA SER A 164 16.32 8.90 -7.98
C SER A 164 15.19 9.84 -7.57
N ALA A 165 15.52 11.09 -7.27
CA ALA A 165 14.53 12.12 -6.93
C ALA A 165 13.49 12.36 -8.04
N LEU A 166 13.87 12.24 -9.32
CA LEU A 166 12.90 12.28 -10.44
C LEU A 166 11.94 11.08 -10.39
N GLY A 167 12.40 9.92 -9.93
CA GLY A 167 11.55 8.75 -9.67
C GLY A 167 10.51 9.03 -8.58
N ALA A 168 10.95 9.55 -7.43
CA ALA A 168 10.05 9.93 -6.34
C ALA A 168 9.03 11.02 -6.77
N ILE A 169 9.49 12.02 -7.50
CA ILE A 169 8.61 13.06 -8.08
C ILE A 169 7.58 12.43 -9.03
N ALA A 170 7.99 11.47 -9.86
CA ALA A 170 7.10 10.80 -10.81
C ALA A 170 6.03 9.98 -10.08
N SER A 171 6.41 9.24 -9.05
CA SER A 171 5.49 8.45 -8.23
C SER A 171 4.44 9.34 -7.53
N ALA A 172 4.85 10.50 -7.00
CA ALA A 172 3.96 11.41 -6.31
C ALA A 172 3.06 12.24 -7.27
N ALA A 173 3.59 12.61 -8.44
CA ALA A 173 2.90 13.47 -9.41
C ALA A 173 2.01 12.71 -10.40
N GLU A 174 2.30 11.44 -10.61
CA GLU A 174 1.61 10.60 -11.59
C GLU A 174 1.43 11.33 -12.94
N ARG A 175 0.20 11.41 -13.45
CA ARG A 175 -0.12 12.04 -14.74
C ARG A 175 0.22 13.52 -14.82
N ALA A 176 0.26 14.24 -13.69
CA ALA A 176 0.62 15.66 -13.68
C ALA A 176 2.05 15.94 -14.17
N LEU A 177 2.93 14.92 -14.18
CA LEU A 177 4.28 15.01 -14.71
C LEU A 177 4.34 15.05 -16.25
N GLY A 178 3.28 14.71 -16.97
CA GLY A 178 3.23 14.61 -18.44
C GLY A 178 3.87 15.79 -19.19
N PRO A 179 3.59 17.07 -18.85
CA PRO A 179 4.19 18.22 -19.49
C PRO A 179 5.73 18.32 -19.36
N TYR A 180 6.30 17.71 -18.32
CA TYR A 180 7.74 17.73 -18.01
C TYR A 180 8.48 16.50 -18.56
N LEU A 181 7.77 15.50 -19.08
CA LEU A 181 8.35 14.26 -19.59
C LEU A 181 9.42 14.47 -20.69
N PRO A 182 9.19 15.33 -21.73
CA PRO A 182 10.16 15.48 -22.80
C PRO A 182 11.56 15.93 -22.31
N PRO A 183 11.72 16.98 -21.50
CA PRO A 183 13.03 17.38 -20.99
C PRO A 183 13.65 16.36 -20.03
N ILE A 184 12.86 15.59 -19.30
CA ILE A 184 13.36 14.51 -18.43
C ILE A 184 13.95 13.40 -19.30
N LEU A 185 13.21 12.90 -20.28
CA LEU A 185 13.68 11.84 -21.20
C LEU A 185 14.92 12.28 -21.99
N GLU A 186 15.00 13.54 -22.39
CA GLU A 186 16.18 14.08 -23.08
C GLU A 186 17.46 13.89 -22.22
N GLN A 187 17.36 14.14 -20.91
CA GLN A 187 18.50 13.96 -20.01
C GLN A 187 18.76 12.49 -19.71
N LEU A 188 17.73 11.67 -19.44
CA LEU A 188 17.89 10.23 -19.15
C LEU A 188 18.53 9.47 -20.31
N ARG A 189 18.20 9.81 -21.55
CA ARG A 189 18.79 9.19 -22.76
C ARG A 189 20.32 9.28 -22.83
N HIS A 190 20.95 10.17 -22.09
CA HIS A 190 22.42 10.23 -22.03
C HIS A 190 23.03 9.08 -21.20
N PHE A 191 22.26 8.51 -20.28
CA PHE A 191 22.71 7.48 -19.33
C PHE A 191 22.21 6.07 -19.68
N LEU A 192 21.25 5.95 -20.60
CA LEU A 192 20.58 4.69 -20.95
C LEU A 192 21.34 3.80 -21.97
N PRO A 193 22.23 4.27 -22.87
CA PRO A 193 22.77 3.42 -23.93
C PRO A 193 23.52 2.21 -23.40
N PRO A 194 23.40 1.03 -24.04
CA PRO A 194 24.15 -0.16 -23.67
C PRO A 194 25.67 0.06 -23.84
N GLY A 195 26.49 -0.62 -23.03
CA GLY A 195 27.94 -0.54 -23.08
C GLY A 195 28.55 0.58 -22.23
N ALA A 196 27.84 1.12 -21.27
CA ALA A 196 28.39 2.05 -20.29
C ALA A 196 29.59 1.43 -19.54
N PRO A 197 30.66 2.22 -19.23
CA PRO A 197 31.75 1.78 -18.38
C PRO A 197 31.25 1.32 -17.01
N GLN A 198 31.99 0.41 -16.36
CA GLN A 198 31.59 -0.13 -15.05
C GLN A 198 31.36 0.96 -13.99
N GLU A 199 32.19 2.01 -13.98
CA GLU A 199 32.05 3.17 -13.07
C GLU A 199 30.73 3.96 -13.25
N GLN A 200 30.06 3.80 -14.39
CA GLN A 200 28.78 4.46 -14.69
C GLN A 200 27.57 3.52 -14.56
N ARG A 201 27.78 2.27 -14.16
CA ARG A 201 26.73 1.27 -14.03
C ARG A 201 25.66 1.67 -13.01
N PRO A 202 25.99 2.12 -11.78
CA PRO A 202 24.98 2.55 -10.82
C PRO A 202 24.07 3.65 -11.40
N LEU A 203 24.67 4.63 -12.06
CA LEU A 203 23.92 5.71 -12.73
C LEU A 203 23.03 5.19 -13.88
N GLN A 204 23.49 4.19 -14.63
CA GLN A 204 22.70 3.54 -15.68
C GLN A 204 21.53 2.75 -15.08
N CYS A 205 21.77 1.96 -14.05
CA CYS A 205 20.72 1.23 -13.34
C CYS A 205 19.65 2.18 -12.81
N GLN A 206 20.04 3.23 -12.10
CA GLN A 206 19.13 4.24 -11.60
C GLN A 206 18.30 4.92 -12.71
N ALA A 207 18.92 5.18 -13.87
CA ALA A 207 18.22 5.75 -15.04
C ALA A 207 17.16 4.79 -15.61
N VAL A 208 17.44 3.48 -15.65
CA VAL A 208 16.50 2.45 -16.13
C VAL A 208 15.35 2.27 -15.12
N GLU A 209 15.67 2.24 -13.83
CA GLU A 209 14.64 2.17 -12.76
C GLU A 209 13.72 3.37 -12.79
N THR A 210 14.27 4.58 -12.88
CA THR A 210 13.47 5.80 -13.00
C THR A 210 12.63 5.80 -14.29
N LEU A 211 13.14 5.26 -15.39
CA LEU A 211 12.34 5.08 -16.62
C LEU A 211 11.15 4.13 -16.37
N ALA A 212 11.35 3.04 -15.65
CA ALA A 212 10.27 2.12 -15.28
C ALA A 212 9.20 2.82 -14.42
N VAL A 213 9.63 3.61 -13.43
CA VAL A 213 8.72 4.42 -12.61
C VAL A 213 7.94 5.44 -13.45
N LEU A 214 8.61 6.15 -14.36
CA LEU A 214 7.94 7.10 -15.28
C LEU A 214 6.89 6.42 -16.15
N VAL A 215 7.20 5.23 -16.68
CA VAL A 215 6.26 4.45 -17.49
C VAL A 215 5.03 4.06 -16.65
N ARG A 216 5.20 3.61 -15.42
CA ARG A 216 4.08 3.27 -14.52
C ARG A 216 3.24 4.51 -14.16
N ALA A 217 3.88 5.59 -13.75
CA ALA A 217 3.22 6.80 -13.29
C ALA A 217 2.36 7.46 -14.38
N LEU A 218 2.85 7.48 -15.61
CA LEU A 218 2.14 8.09 -16.74
C LEU A 218 1.13 7.13 -17.40
N GLY A 219 1.32 5.82 -17.27
CA GLY A 219 0.44 4.83 -17.87
C GLY A 219 0.27 5.06 -19.37
N ALA A 220 -0.98 5.07 -19.84
CA ALA A 220 -1.30 5.27 -21.26
C ALA A 220 -0.87 6.64 -21.82
N GLU A 221 -0.64 7.65 -20.98
CA GLU A 221 -0.20 8.99 -21.38
C GLU A 221 1.27 9.02 -21.81
N ALA A 222 2.07 8.02 -21.39
CA ALA A 222 3.45 7.84 -21.87
C ALA A 222 3.52 7.64 -23.40
N GLY A 223 2.43 7.15 -23.97
CA GLY A 223 2.27 6.92 -25.39
C GLY A 223 2.99 5.68 -25.93
N PRO A 224 2.49 5.09 -27.03
CA PRO A 224 3.03 3.84 -27.58
C PRO A 224 4.47 3.96 -28.07
N GLY A 225 4.90 5.16 -28.48
CA GLY A 225 6.26 5.38 -28.96
C GLY A 225 7.30 5.23 -27.87
N LEU A 226 7.07 5.79 -26.67
CA LEU A 226 7.97 5.64 -25.53
C LEU A 226 7.98 4.19 -25.02
N ALA A 227 6.84 3.55 -24.98
CA ALA A 227 6.74 2.16 -24.53
C ALA A 227 7.52 1.22 -25.46
N GLU A 228 7.43 1.39 -26.79
CA GLU A 228 8.19 0.62 -27.77
C GLU A 228 9.72 0.89 -27.67
N GLU A 229 10.12 2.15 -27.57
CA GLU A 229 11.52 2.55 -27.38
C GLU A 229 12.09 1.94 -26.10
N SER A 230 11.33 2.00 -25.01
CA SER A 230 11.74 1.46 -23.70
C SER A 230 11.84 -0.07 -23.72
N CYS A 231 10.95 -0.75 -24.44
CA CYS A 231 10.99 -2.20 -24.58
C CYS A 231 12.26 -2.65 -25.34
N GLN A 232 12.57 -2.01 -26.46
CA GLN A 232 13.78 -2.28 -27.24
C GLN A 232 15.05 -1.98 -26.44
N LEU A 233 15.06 -0.90 -25.66
CA LEU A 233 16.17 -0.57 -24.77
C LEU A 233 16.36 -1.65 -23.71
N GLY A 234 15.31 -2.07 -23.01
CA GLY A 234 15.38 -3.12 -21.99
C GLY A 234 15.92 -4.43 -22.54
N LEU A 235 15.48 -4.83 -23.74
CA LEU A 235 16.02 -6.01 -24.45
C LEU A 235 17.51 -5.85 -24.77
N ALA A 236 17.92 -4.70 -25.29
CA ALA A 236 19.33 -4.43 -25.63
C ALA A 236 20.24 -4.37 -24.39
N LEU A 237 19.72 -3.96 -23.24
CA LEU A 237 20.45 -3.94 -21.96
C LEU A 237 20.56 -5.32 -21.33
N ALA A 238 19.51 -6.14 -21.43
CA ALA A 238 19.51 -7.49 -20.83
C ALA A 238 20.22 -8.54 -21.70
N GLU A 239 20.22 -8.40 -23.02
CA GLU A 239 20.87 -9.33 -23.94
C GLU A 239 22.39 -9.25 -23.83
N GLY A 240 23.03 -10.37 -23.44
CA GLY A 240 24.50 -10.47 -23.33
C GLY A 240 25.11 -9.66 -22.19
N CYS A 241 24.32 -9.15 -21.28
CA CYS A 241 24.79 -8.49 -20.09
C CYS A 241 25.13 -9.52 -19.00
N GLU A 242 26.33 -9.42 -18.40
CA GLU A 242 26.75 -10.27 -17.28
C GLU A 242 26.42 -9.62 -15.91
N ASP A 243 26.03 -8.34 -15.90
CA ASP A 243 25.75 -7.56 -14.71
C ASP A 243 24.33 -7.86 -14.19
N PRO A 244 24.17 -8.46 -12.99
CA PRO A 244 22.86 -8.83 -12.45
C PRO A 244 21.99 -7.62 -12.13
N ASP A 245 22.57 -6.50 -11.67
CA ASP A 245 21.81 -5.28 -11.32
C ASP A 245 21.18 -4.67 -12.55
N LEU A 246 21.90 -4.60 -13.65
CA LEU A 246 21.35 -4.06 -14.90
C LEU A 246 20.25 -4.97 -15.48
N ARG A 247 20.40 -6.31 -15.35
CA ARG A 247 19.32 -7.24 -15.73
C ARG A 247 18.09 -7.06 -14.85
N ARG A 248 18.28 -6.92 -13.53
CA ARG A 248 17.22 -6.62 -12.56
C ARG A 248 16.43 -5.37 -12.94
N CYS A 249 17.12 -4.26 -13.24
CA CYS A 249 16.48 -3.02 -13.68
C CYS A 249 15.71 -3.20 -15.01
N ALA A 250 16.24 -3.96 -15.98
CA ALA A 250 15.55 -4.27 -17.22
C ALA A 250 14.27 -5.10 -16.99
N TYR A 251 14.29 -6.05 -16.04
CA TYR A 251 13.12 -6.85 -15.69
C TYR A 251 12.02 -6.00 -15.02
N SER A 252 12.39 -5.08 -14.15
CA SER A 252 11.45 -4.09 -13.57
C SER A 252 10.84 -3.19 -14.65
N LEU A 253 11.62 -2.82 -15.68
CA LEU A 253 11.12 -2.07 -16.83
C LEU A 253 10.13 -2.89 -17.66
N PHE A 254 10.38 -4.20 -17.91
CA PHE A 254 9.42 -5.06 -18.63
C PHE A 254 8.11 -5.23 -17.86
N ALA A 255 8.18 -5.36 -16.53
CA ALA A 255 7.01 -5.39 -15.67
C ALA A 255 6.20 -4.09 -15.79
N ALA A 256 6.86 -2.92 -15.71
CA ALA A 256 6.22 -1.62 -15.89
C ALA A 256 5.57 -1.46 -17.27
N LEU A 257 6.24 -1.91 -18.33
CA LEU A 257 5.71 -1.87 -19.70
C LEU A 257 4.48 -2.76 -19.88
N SER A 258 4.41 -3.90 -19.16
CA SER A 258 3.23 -4.76 -19.20
C SER A 258 1.97 -4.07 -18.69
N CYS A 259 2.08 -3.18 -17.70
CA CYS A 259 0.94 -2.40 -17.19
C CYS A 259 0.37 -1.46 -18.25
N VAL A 260 1.23 -0.91 -19.10
CA VAL A 260 0.85 0.07 -20.13
C VAL A 260 0.39 -0.60 -21.42
N LEU A 261 1.12 -1.62 -21.88
CA LEU A 261 0.89 -2.27 -23.15
C LEU A 261 -0.12 -3.42 -23.07
N GLY A 262 -0.24 -4.07 -21.91
CA GLY A 262 -1.06 -5.26 -21.76
C GLY A 262 -0.73 -6.31 -22.83
N ASP A 263 -1.74 -6.85 -23.50
CA ASP A 263 -1.57 -7.81 -24.60
C ASP A 263 -0.79 -7.25 -25.81
N GLY A 264 -0.60 -5.92 -25.91
CA GLY A 264 0.26 -5.28 -26.91
C GLY A 264 1.75 -5.62 -26.76
N LEU A 265 2.17 -6.17 -25.61
CA LEU A 265 3.52 -6.66 -25.39
C LEU A 265 3.84 -7.97 -26.17
N ALA A 266 2.83 -8.61 -26.78
CA ALA A 266 2.96 -9.88 -27.50
C ALA A 266 4.17 -10.01 -28.46
N PRO A 267 4.54 -9.00 -29.28
CA PRO A 267 5.69 -9.11 -30.17
C PRO A 267 7.04 -9.32 -29.48
N HIS A 268 7.18 -8.82 -28.25
CA HIS A 268 8.42 -8.83 -27.46
C HIS A 268 8.48 -9.97 -26.44
N LEU A 269 7.32 -10.59 -26.12
CA LEU A 269 7.25 -11.67 -25.12
C LEU A 269 8.21 -12.84 -25.37
N PRO A 270 8.44 -13.33 -26.59
CA PRO A 270 9.38 -14.45 -26.80
C PRO A 270 10.77 -14.16 -26.26
N GLN A 271 11.30 -12.96 -26.50
CA GLN A 271 12.63 -12.57 -26.02
C GLN A 271 12.62 -12.30 -24.50
N ILE A 272 11.64 -11.52 -24.01
CA ILE A 272 11.49 -11.20 -22.59
C ILE A 272 11.40 -12.48 -21.75
N ILE A 273 10.50 -13.40 -22.11
CA ILE A 273 10.30 -14.65 -21.36
C ILE A 273 11.56 -15.51 -21.39
N THR A 274 12.30 -15.53 -22.51
CA THR A 274 13.56 -16.27 -22.60
C THR A 274 14.59 -15.72 -21.60
N LEU A 275 14.75 -14.38 -21.53
CA LEU A 275 15.68 -13.74 -20.60
C LEU A 275 15.28 -14.02 -19.13
N LEU A 276 14.00 -13.83 -18.78
CA LEU A 276 13.51 -14.11 -17.44
C LEU A 276 13.72 -15.57 -17.03
N LEU A 277 13.42 -16.52 -17.91
CA LEU A 277 13.64 -17.95 -17.66
C LEU A 277 15.12 -18.32 -17.54
N CYS A 278 16.03 -17.63 -18.25
CA CYS A 278 17.46 -17.82 -18.07
C CYS A 278 17.90 -17.45 -16.66
N SER A 279 17.47 -16.30 -16.13
CA SER A 279 17.78 -15.88 -14.75
C SER A 279 17.16 -16.79 -13.70
N LEU A 280 15.90 -17.25 -13.90
CA LEU A 280 15.28 -18.21 -12.97
C LEU A 280 16.00 -19.56 -12.92
N LYS A 281 16.60 -20.00 -14.02
CA LYS A 281 17.34 -21.26 -14.14
C LYS A 281 18.81 -21.15 -13.72
N SER A 282 19.37 -19.93 -13.70
CA SER A 282 20.76 -19.71 -13.33
C SER A 282 21.06 -20.25 -11.91
N THR A 283 22.24 -20.81 -11.74
CA THR A 283 22.80 -21.22 -10.46
C THR A 283 23.87 -20.25 -9.96
N GLU A 284 24.07 -19.16 -10.65
CA GLU A 284 24.98 -18.08 -10.24
C GLU A 284 24.49 -17.49 -8.91
N GLY A 285 25.42 -17.10 -8.04
CA GLY A 285 25.13 -16.61 -6.69
C GLY A 285 24.75 -17.70 -5.67
N LEU A 286 24.56 -18.97 -6.06
CA LEU A 286 24.40 -20.06 -5.12
C LEU A 286 25.79 -20.49 -4.66
N VAL A 287 26.20 -20.14 -3.45
CA VAL A 287 27.40 -20.65 -2.80
C VAL A 287 27.09 -22.07 -2.34
N PRO A 288 27.81 -23.11 -2.84
CA PRO A 288 27.64 -24.45 -2.30
C PRO A 288 27.99 -24.47 -0.82
N PRO A 289 27.24 -25.23 0.02
CA PRO A 289 27.63 -25.38 1.42
C PRO A 289 29.07 -25.83 1.48
N PRO A 290 29.91 -25.30 2.39
CA PRO A 290 31.29 -25.71 2.51
C PRO A 290 31.33 -27.19 2.80
N GLU A 291 31.94 -27.96 1.87
CA GLU A 291 32.26 -29.37 2.08
C GLU A 291 33.29 -29.45 3.23
N ASP A 292 32.84 -29.98 4.38
CA ASP A 292 33.65 -30.33 5.54
C ASP A 292 34.81 -29.34 5.89
N SER A 293 34.54 -28.34 6.67
CA SER A 293 35.60 -27.69 7.41
C SER A 293 35.44 -27.84 8.92
N SER A 294 35.85 -28.99 9.43
CA SER A 294 36.37 -29.11 10.78
C SER A 294 37.70 -28.34 10.84
N SER A 295 37.66 -27.04 10.79
CA SER A 295 38.81 -26.18 11.02
C SER A 295 38.46 -25.27 12.20
N PHE A 296 38.95 -25.68 13.33
CA PHE A 296 39.02 -24.92 14.57
C PHE A 296 39.88 -23.68 14.32
N LEU A 297 39.28 -22.54 14.17
CA LEU A 297 40.00 -21.28 14.06
C LEU A 297 40.51 -20.87 15.47
N LEU A 298 41.83 -21.00 15.62
CA LEU A 298 42.59 -20.35 16.67
C LEU A 298 42.54 -18.83 16.37
N PHE A 299 42.05 -18.09 17.30
CA PHE A 299 42.18 -16.65 17.32
C PHE A 299 43.67 -16.32 17.60
N GLU A 300 44.36 -15.72 16.65
CA GLU A 300 45.58 -14.99 16.87
C GLU A 300 45.19 -13.56 17.28
N GLU A 301 45.48 -13.21 18.55
CA GLU A 301 45.41 -11.85 19.03
C GLU A 301 46.60 -11.08 18.42
N GLU A 302 46.37 -10.21 17.46
CA GLU A 302 47.33 -9.20 17.03
C GLU A 302 47.20 -7.99 18.03
N GLU A 303 48.32 -7.70 18.69
CA GLU A 303 48.49 -6.52 19.56
C GLU A 303 48.48 -5.25 18.68
N GLU A 304 47.46 -4.41 18.80
CA GLU A 304 47.42 -3.08 18.21
C GLU A 304 48.37 -2.13 18.94
N GLU A 305 49.40 -1.63 18.26
CA GLU A 305 50.20 -0.49 18.70
C GLU A 305 49.38 0.80 18.58
N GLU A 306 49.06 1.43 19.72
CA GLU A 306 48.44 2.75 19.77
C GLU A 306 49.36 3.82 19.13
N ALA A 307 48.95 4.32 17.96
CA ALA A 307 49.52 5.55 17.40
C ALA A 307 48.56 6.71 17.66
N GLU A 308 48.99 7.59 18.59
CA GLU A 308 48.32 8.89 18.81
C GLU A 308 48.43 9.74 17.53
N VAL A 309 47.29 10.02 16.88
CA VAL A 309 47.16 11.05 15.84
C VAL A 309 46.23 12.16 16.32
N GLU A 310 46.85 13.28 16.66
CA GLU A 310 46.14 14.56 16.79
C GLU A 310 45.69 15.05 15.43
N GLY A 311 44.36 15.16 15.19
CA GLY A 311 43.81 15.73 14.00
C GLY A 311 42.28 15.70 13.98
N ASP A 312 41.71 16.76 14.52
CA ASP A 312 40.28 16.95 14.77
C ASP A 312 39.61 17.53 13.48
N GLU A 313 39.26 16.71 12.48
CA GLU A 313 38.42 17.19 11.36
C GLU A 313 37.64 16.11 10.58
N ASP A 314 37.83 14.79 10.71
CA ASP A 314 37.28 13.80 9.75
C ASP A 314 36.52 12.61 10.39
N LEU A 315 35.88 12.79 11.55
CA LEU A 315 35.10 11.71 12.18
C LEU A 315 33.71 11.45 11.54
N ASP A 316 33.23 12.33 10.68
CA ASP A 316 31.94 12.15 9.98
C ASP A 316 32.09 11.33 8.65
N GLU A 317 33.33 11.09 8.14
CA GLU A 317 33.56 10.26 6.95
C GLU A 317 33.85 8.78 7.29
N LEU A 318 34.24 8.48 8.52
CA LEU A 318 34.61 7.11 8.91
C LEU A 318 33.41 6.23 9.34
N GLU A 319 32.24 6.80 9.64
CA GLU A 319 31.03 6.01 9.95
C GLU A 319 30.29 5.55 8.68
N ASP A 320 30.56 6.14 7.50
CA ASP A 320 29.89 5.77 6.24
C ASP A 320 30.69 4.71 5.45
N ASP A 321 32.01 4.54 5.73
CA ASP A 321 32.87 3.59 5.00
C ASP A 321 32.88 2.17 5.61
N THR A 322 32.50 1.99 6.88
CA THR A 322 32.47 0.66 7.51
C THR A 322 31.25 -0.17 7.11
N ASP A 323 30.12 0.48 6.80
CA ASP A 323 28.94 -0.23 6.31
C ASP A 323 29.08 -0.67 4.84
N GLU A 324 29.87 0.07 4.02
CA GLU A 324 30.10 -0.30 2.61
C GLU A 324 31.07 -1.48 2.45
N GLU A 325 32.02 -1.73 3.37
CA GLU A 325 32.98 -2.85 3.26
C GLU A 325 32.38 -4.20 3.72
N GLU A 326 31.48 -4.23 4.68
CA GLU A 326 30.73 -5.44 5.04
C GLU A 326 29.65 -5.77 4.00
N GLU A 327 29.04 -4.80 3.35
CA GLU A 327 28.09 -4.96 2.26
C GLU A 327 28.78 -5.51 0.99
N PHE A 328 30.04 -5.18 0.71
CA PHE A 328 30.75 -5.63 -0.48
C PHE A 328 31.08 -7.15 -0.48
N GLY A 329 31.27 -7.76 0.68
CA GLY A 329 31.49 -9.21 0.81
C GLY A 329 30.21 -10.05 0.65
N LEU A 330 29.06 -9.51 1.03
CA LEU A 330 27.72 -10.10 0.90
C LEU A 330 27.07 -9.78 -0.47
N SER A 331 27.49 -8.68 -1.13
CA SER A 331 26.81 -8.11 -2.30
C SER A 331 26.86 -8.99 -3.55
N VAL A 332 27.93 -9.74 -3.79
CA VAL A 332 28.05 -10.57 -5.00
C VAL A 332 27.04 -11.73 -5.02
N GLY A 333 26.72 -12.30 -3.86
CA GLY A 333 25.64 -13.29 -3.71
C GLY A 333 24.25 -12.67 -3.75
N SER A 334 24.08 -11.47 -3.16
CA SER A 334 22.85 -10.71 -3.07
C SER A 334 22.33 -10.26 -4.44
N ALA A 335 23.15 -9.66 -5.30
CA ALA A 335 22.74 -9.15 -6.59
C ALA A 335 22.11 -10.22 -7.52
N PHE A 336 22.63 -11.45 -7.52
CA PHE A 336 22.03 -12.57 -8.28
C PHE A 336 20.71 -13.06 -7.67
N VAL A 337 20.56 -12.97 -6.36
CA VAL A 337 19.30 -13.27 -5.67
C VAL A 337 18.25 -12.21 -6.01
N GLU A 338 18.61 -10.94 -5.98
CA GLU A 338 17.76 -9.82 -6.34
C GLU A 338 17.35 -9.87 -7.83
N GLU A 339 18.27 -10.21 -8.72
CA GLU A 339 17.94 -10.45 -10.13
C GLU A 339 16.91 -11.57 -10.31
N LYS A 340 17.05 -12.67 -9.57
CA LYS A 340 16.14 -13.81 -9.62
C LYS A 340 14.76 -13.44 -9.05
N ASP A 341 14.73 -12.71 -7.98
CA ASP A 341 13.54 -12.14 -7.37
C ASP A 341 12.79 -11.25 -8.38
N ALA A 342 13.48 -10.25 -8.94
CA ALA A 342 12.92 -9.35 -9.95
C ALA A 342 12.45 -10.09 -11.22
N ALA A 343 13.16 -11.11 -11.66
CA ALA A 343 12.75 -11.93 -12.80
C ALA A 343 11.45 -12.69 -12.52
N CYS A 344 11.32 -13.23 -11.32
CA CYS A 344 10.11 -13.95 -10.89
C CYS A 344 8.91 -12.99 -10.74
N ALA A 345 9.11 -11.85 -10.08
CA ALA A 345 8.10 -10.82 -9.92
C ALA A 345 7.63 -10.26 -11.27
N ALA A 346 8.57 -9.94 -12.18
CA ALA A 346 8.26 -9.47 -13.52
C ALA A 346 7.45 -10.49 -14.32
N LEU A 347 7.76 -11.78 -14.19
CA LEU A 347 7.05 -12.86 -14.86
C LEU A 347 5.58 -12.92 -14.42
N GLY A 348 5.32 -12.80 -13.13
CA GLY A 348 3.99 -12.77 -12.57
C GLY A 348 3.19 -11.55 -13.05
N GLU A 349 3.80 -10.36 -12.96
CA GLU A 349 3.17 -9.11 -13.35
C GLU A 349 2.84 -9.06 -14.86
N ILE A 350 3.76 -9.51 -15.71
CA ILE A 350 3.54 -9.65 -17.15
C ILE A 350 2.38 -10.60 -17.42
N ALA A 351 2.32 -11.73 -16.73
CA ALA A 351 1.21 -12.68 -16.88
C ALA A 351 -0.14 -12.05 -16.51
N ALA A 352 -0.19 -11.32 -15.41
CA ALA A 352 -1.41 -10.65 -14.95
C ALA A 352 -1.89 -9.57 -15.92
N ASN A 353 -0.99 -8.79 -16.51
CA ASN A 353 -1.31 -7.65 -17.37
C ASN A 353 -1.52 -8.04 -18.83
N ALA A 354 -0.74 -8.98 -19.37
CA ALA A 354 -0.78 -9.45 -20.75
C ALA A 354 -1.36 -10.88 -20.84
N SER A 355 -2.43 -11.14 -20.13
CA SER A 355 -2.93 -12.49 -19.84
C SER A 355 -3.19 -13.37 -21.07
N VAL A 356 -3.75 -12.81 -22.13
CA VAL A 356 -4.00 -13.58 -23.38
C VAL A 356 -2.71 -13.82 -24.15
N ALA A 357 -1.85 -12.80 -24.27
CA ALA A 357 -0.58 -12.89 -24.95
C ALA A 357 0.44 -13.80 -24.20
N PHE A 358 0.34 -13.86 -22.88
CA PHE A 358 1.19 -14.68 -22.01
C PHE A 358 0.80 -16.16 -22.00
N LEU A 359 -0.46 -16.51 -22.30
CA LEU A 359 -0.99 -17.87 -22.21
C LEU A 359 -0.08 -18.96 -22.87
N PRO A 360 0.52 -18.75 -24.06
CA PRO A 360 1.40 -19.74 -24.69
C PRO A 360 2.67 -20.07 -23.88
N TYR A 361 3.08 -19.20 -22.99
CA TYR A 361 4.32 -19.34 -22.21
C TYR A 361 4.08 -19.94 -20.82
N LEU A 362 2.82 -20.01 -20.36
CA LEU A 362 2.47 -20.47 -19.01
C LEU A 362 3.01 -21.87 -18.73
N GLU A 363 2.93 -22.81 -19.69
CA GLU A 363 3.42 -24.18 -19.52
C GLU A 363 4.95 -24.26 -19.33
N SER A 364 5.72 -23.31 -19.88
CA SER A 364 7.16 -23.26 -19.72
C SER A 364 7.60 -22.50 -18.47
N CYS A 365 6.81 -21.55 -18.00
CA CYS A 365 7.11 -20.71 -16.83
C CYS A 365 6.71 -21.37 -15.51
N LEU A 366 5.56 -22.02 -15.47
CA LEU A 366 4.99 -22.61 -14.25
C LEU A 366 5.95 -23.58 -13.52
N PRO A 367 6.61 -24.55 -14.19
CA PRO A 367 7.53 -25.47 -13.51
C PRO A 367 8.73 -24.75 -12.87
N GLU A 368 9.22 -23.68 -13.50
CA GLU A 368 10.35 -22.91 -12.97
C GLU A 368 9.95 -22.10 -11.73
N VAL A 369 8.77 -21.46 -11.76
CA VAL A 369 8.24 -20.75 -10.59
C VAL A 369 7.96 -21.74 -9.45
N CYS A 370 7.36 -22.90 -9.73
CA CYS A 370 7.11 -23.91 -8.69
C CYS A 370 8.41 -24.41 -8.04
N ARG A 371 9.52 -24.53 -8.79
CA ARG A 371 10.81 -24.91 -8.23
C ARG A 371 11.35 -23.86 -7.26
N LEU A 372 11.04 -22.59 -7.47
CA LEU A 372 11.48 -21.48 -6.61
C LEU A 372 10.69 -21.37 -5.29
N LEU A 373 9.58 -22.07 -5.15
CA LEU A 373 8.85 -22.11 -3.85
C LEU A 373 9.68 -22.75 -2.72
N GLU A 374 10.71 -23.55 -3.06
CA GLU A 374 11.63 -24.17 -2.12
C GLU A 374 13.05 -23.55 -2.19
N PHE A 375 13.18 -22.37 -2.80
CA PHE A 375 14.47 -21.70 -2.93
C PHE A 375 15.02 -21.28 -1.55
N PRO A 376 16.34 -21.39 -1.30
CA PRO A 376 16.92 -21.06 0.01
C PRO A 376 16.63 -19.65 0.50
N HIS A 377 16.69 -18.65 -0.39
CA HIS A 377 16.49 -17.24 0.00
C HIS A 377 14.99 -16.88 0.07
N PRO A 378 14.54 -16.21 1.15
CA PRO A 378 13.13 -15.90 1.37
C PRO A 378 12.52 -14.96 0.33
N SER A 379 13.24 -13.92 -0.15
CA SER A 379 12.70 -12.99 -1.16
C SER A 379 12.29 -13.72 -2.44
N VAL A 380 13.09 -14.67 -2.90
CA VAL A 380 12.77 -15.46 -4.11
C VAL A 380 11.55 -16.36 -3.88
N ARG A 381 11.41 -16.98 -2.69
CA ARG A 381 10.21 -17.74 -2.36
C ARG A 381 8.97 -16.86 -2.36
N LYS A 382 9.08 -15.66 -1.76
CA LYS A 382 8.03 -14.65 -1.76
C LYS A 382 7.57 -14.34 -3.18
N ALA A 383 8.48 -13.89 -4.05
CA ALA A 383 8.18 -13.58 -5.45
C ALA A 383 7.59 -14.77 -6.22
N ALA A 384 8.03 -16.00 -5.91
CA ALA A 384 7.49 -17.21 -6.53
C ALA A 384 6.02 -17.48 -6.15
N TYR A 385 5.63 -17.29 -4.89
CA TYR A 385 4.23 -17.41 -4.47
C TYR A 385 3.35 -16.32 -5.06
N GLU A 386 3.84 -15.08 -5.11
CA GLU A 386 3.14 -13.95 -5.76
C GLU A 386 2.92 -14.23 -7.26
N ALA A 387 3.97 -14.65 -7.98
CA ALA A 387 3.88 -15.00 -9.40
C ALA A 387 2.89 -16.15 -9.65
N LEU A 388 2.89 -17.17 -8.78
CA LEU A 388 1.96 -18.30 -8.87
C LEU A 388 0.51 -17.82 -8.71
N GLY A 389 0.23 -16.90 -7.79
CA GLY A 389 -1.06 -16.25 -7.62
C GLY A 389 -1.48 -15.47 -8.87
N GLN A 390 -0.56 -14.69 -9.41
CA GLN A 390 -0.79 -13.90 -10.61
C GLN A 390 -1.05 -14.76 -11.85
N PHE A 391 -0.43 -15.93 -11.97
CA PHE A 391 -0.75 -16.91 -13.03
C PHE A 391 -2.19 -17.40 -12.94
N CYS A 392 -2.70 -17.66 -11.72
CA CYS A 392 -4.10 -18.04 -11.51
C CYS A 392 -5.05 -16.91 -11.96
N VAL A 393 -4.76 -15.67 -11.59
CA VAL A 393 -5.53 -14.49 -11.98
C VAL A 393 -5.49 -14.29 -13.50
N ALA A 394 -4.31 -14.43 -14.13
CA ALA A 394 -4.15 -14.31 -15.56
C ALA A 394 -5.02 -15.32 -16.33
N LEU A 395 -4.97 -16.58 -15.92
CA LEU A 395 -5.75 -17.63 -16.58
C LEU A 395 -7.25 -17.49 -16.32
N GLN A 396 -7.67 -17.01 -15.15
CA GLN A 396 -9.06 -16.65 -14.87
C GLN A 396 -9.56 -15.55 -15.83
N ARG A 397 -8.76 -14.48 -16.03
CA ARG A 397 -9.09 -13.41 -16.99
C ARG A 397 -9.21 -13.93 -18.43
N VAL A 398 -8.36 -14.89 -18.82
CA VAL A 398 -8.49 -15.57 -20.13
C VAL A 398 -9.80 -16.34 -20.21
N CYS A 399 -10.20 -17.08 -19.17
CA CYS A 399 -11.48 -17.79 -19.11
C CYS A 399 -12.69 -16.84 -19.20
N GLU A 400 -12.59 -15.64 -18.62
CA GLU A 400 -13.65 -14.63 -18.70
C GLU A 400 -13.80 -14.02 -20.09
N ARG A 401 -12.67 -13.80 -20.80
CA ARG A 401 -12.65 -13.24 -22.15
C ARG A 401 -13.06 -14.27 -23.22
N ASP A 402 -12.60 -15.52 -23.06
CA ASP A 402 -12.89 -16.64 -23.96
C ASP A 402 -13.30 -17.88 -23.15
N PRO A 403 -14.59 -17.98 -22.78
CA PRO A 403 -15.12 -19.13 -22.05
C PRO A 403 -15.06 -20.40 -22.88
N SER A 404 -14.01 -21.19 -22.73
CA SER A 404 -13.82 -22.46 -23.43
C SER A 404 -13.45 -23.58 -22.43
N GLU A 405 -13.83 -24.83 -22.73
CA GLU A 405 -13.49 -25.97 -21.87
C GLU A 405 -11.99 -26.21 -21.73
N PRO A 406 -11.13 -26.01 -22.76
CA PRO A 406 -9.69 -26.09 -22.60
C PRO A 406 -9.14 -25.09 -21.59
N HIS A 407 -9.59 -23.83 -21.62
CA HIS A 407 -9.15 -22.79 -20.66
C HIS A 407 -9.63 -23.11 -19.25
N ALA A 408 -10.90 -23.51 -19.10
CA ALA A 408 -11.44 -23.92 -17.80
C ALA A 408 -10.71 -25.15 -17.24
N ALA A 409 -10.35 -26.11 -18.07
CA ALA A 409 -9.57 -27.28 -17.64
C ALA A 409 -8.13 -26.90 -17.26
N ALA A 410 -7.51 -25.96 -17.96
CA ALA A 410 -6.19 -25.44 -17.61
C ALA A 410 -6.22 -24.70 -16.26
N LEU A 411 -7.23 -23.84 -16.04
CA LEU A 411 -7.42 -23.15 -14.77
C LEU A 411 -7.60 -24.14 -13.61
N ARG A 412 -8.42 -25.16 -13.76
CA ARG A 412 -8.61 -26.20 -12.74
C ARG A 412 -7.30 -26.92 -12.39
N ARG A 413 -6.50 -27.26 -13.41
CA ARG A 413 -5.17 -27.88 -13.19
C ARG A 413 -4.22 -26.96 -12.42
N LEU A 414 -4.19 -25.67 -12.81
CA LEU A 414 -3.35 -24.67 -12.14
C LEU A 414 -3.78 -24.47 -10.69
N LEU A 415 -5.07 -24.27 -10.43
CA LEU A 415 -5.63 -24.13 -9.07
C LEU A 415 -5.40 -25.40 -8.23
N GLY A 416 -5.48 -26.60 -8.86
CA GLY A 416 -5.19 -27.87 -8.22
C GLY A 416 -3.74 -28.02 -7.76
N LEU A 417 -2.81 -27.27 -8.36
CA LEU A 417 -1.40 -27.21 -7.97
C LEU A 417 -1.15 -26.04 -7.00
N ALA A 418 -1.62 -24.86 -7.34
CA ALA A 418 -1.29 -23.63 -6.62
C ALA A 418 -1.87 -23.60 -5.20
N LEU A 419 -3.16 -23.91 -5.04
CA LEU A 419 -3.82 -23.79 -3.73
C LEU A 419 -3.26 -24.74 -2.66
N PRO A 420 -2.95 -26.04 -2.96
CA PRO A 420 -2.25 -26.89 -1.99
C PRO A 420 -0.85 -26.38 -1.66
N ALA A 421 -0.10 -25.91 -2.66
CA ALA A 421 1.23 -25.33 -2.44
C ALA A 421 1.17 -24.11 -1.52
N MET A 422 0.21 -23.21 -1.74
CA MET A 422 -0.03 -22.05 -0.87
C MET A 422 -0.46 -22.48 0.54
N ALA A 423 -1.40 -23.42 0.67
CA ALA A 423 -1.82 -23.94 1.98
C ALA A 423 -0.67 -24.58 2.75
N GLN A 424 0.21 -25.30 2.06
CA GLN A 424 1.42 -25.86 2.64
C GLN A 424 2.42 -24.76 3.01
N GLY A 425 2.64 -23.79 2.12
CA GLY A 425 3.50 -22.63 2.37
C GLY A 425 3.12 -21.90 3.64
N VAL A 426 1.85 -21.50 3.80
CA VAL A 426 1.37 -20.84 5.04
C VAL A 426 1.66 -21.68 6.29
N ARG A 427 1.56 -23.01 6.23
CA ARG A 427 1.76 -23.87 7.40
C ARG A 427 3.21 -24.16 7.73
N GLN A 428 4.08 -24.26 6.74
CA GLN A 428 5.46 -24.78 6.86
C GLN A 428 6.54 -23.73 6.68
N GLU A 429 6.21 -22.57 6.13
CA GLU A 429 7.17 -21.48 5.99
C GLU A 429 7.60 -20.95 7.37
N ARG A 430 8.90 -20.69 7.51
CA ARG A 430 9.49 -20.19 8.75
C ARG A 430 9.65 -18.67 8.75
N GLU A 431 9.80 -18.08 7.56
CA GLU A 431 9.96 -16.65 7.39
C GLU A 431 8.57 -15.97 7.34
N ARG A 432 8.26 -15.13 8.33
CA ARG A 432 6.97 -14.42 8.42
C ARG A 432 6.65 -13.60 7.17
N PRO A 433 7.59 -12.82 6.57
CA PRO A 433 7.30 -12.06 5.36
C PRO A 433 6.88 -12.93 4.16
N VAL A 434 7.43 -14.15 4.06
CA VAL A 434 7.02 -15.09 3.01
C VAL A 434 5.62 -15.64 3.30
N ALA A 435 5.33 -16.02 4.54
CA ALA A 435 4.01 -16.52 4.94
C ALA A 435 2.91 -15.45 4.71
N MET A 436 3.20 -14.18 4.99
CA MET A 436 2.30 -13.05 4.68
C MET A 436 2.03 -12.94 3.18
N ALA A 437 3.07 -12.98 2.34
CA ALA A 437 2.92 -12.95 0.89
C ALA A 437 2.11 -14.14 0.34
N VAL A 438 2.26 -15.33 0.92
CA VAL A 438 1.44 -16.50 0.56
C VAL A 438 -0.03 -16.27 0.91
N LEU A 439 -0.32 -15.69 2.08
CA LEU A 439 -1.70 -15.35 2.48
C LEU A 439 -2.32 -14.29 1.57
N GLU A 440 -1.56 -13.27 1.21
CA GLU A 440 -1.98 -12.25 0.25
C GLU A 440 -2.29 -12.86 -1.12
N ALA A 441 -1.36 -13.64 -1.67
CA ALA A 441 -1.56 -14.35 -2.94
C ALA A 441 -2.78 -15.27 -2.90
N LEU A 442 -3.00 -15.97 -1.78
CA LEU A 442 -4.19 -16.80 -1.55
C LEU A 442 -5.47 -15.96 -1.58
N GLY A 443 -5.50 -14.82 -0.89
CA GLY A 443 -6.62 -13.87 -0.89
C GLY A 443 -6.95 -13.38 -2.30
N VAL A 444 -5.92 -12.99 -3.07
CA VAL A 444 -6.04 -12.56 -4.47
C VAL A 444 -6.62 -13.66 -5.36
N VAL A 445 -6.14 -14.90 -5.24
CA VAL A 445 -6.63 -16.05 -6.02
C VAL A 445 -8.08 -16.36 -5.65
N LEU A 446 -8.44 -16.36 -4.37
CA LEU A 446 -9.82 -16.57 -3.92
C LEU A 446 -10.76 -15.48 -4.41
N GLY A 447 -10.34 -14.23 -4.38
CA GLY A 447 -11.10 -13.08 -4.88
C GLY A 447 -11.36 -13.14 -6.38
N ALA A 448 -10.34 -13.51 -7.16
CA ALA A 448 -10.41 -13.60 -8.61
C ALA A 448 -11.16 -14.87 -9.09
N CYS A 449 -10.75 -16.04 -8.62
CA CYS A 449 -11.26 -17.33 -9.11
C CYS A 449 -12.56 -17.79 -8.43
N ARG A 450 -12.88 -17.23 -7.26
CA ARG A 450 -14.12 -17.48 -6.53
C ARG A 450 -14.46 -18.98 -6.42
N GLN A 451 -15.64 -19.39 -6.88
CA GLN A 451 -16.11 -20.78 -6.79
C GLN A 451 -15.21 -21.80 -7.51
N GLU A 452 -14.51 -21.39 -8.59
CA GLU A 452 -13.58 -22.29 -9.30
C GLU A 452 -12.40 -22.69 -8.40
N ALA A 453 -11.95 -21.80 -7.51
CA ALA A 453 -10.90 -22.09 -6.53
C ALA A 453 -11.28 -23.22 -5.55
N LEU A 454 -12.57 -23.39 -5.27
CA LEU A 454 -13.09 -24.34 -4.28
C LEU A 454 -13.77 -25.57 -4.90
N ARG A 455 -13.63 -25.75 -6.21
CA ARG A 455 -14.33 -26.82 -6.94
C ARG A 455 -13.85 -28.23 -6.57
N GLU A 456 -12.56 -28.37 -6.20
CA GLU A 456 -12.01 -29.65 -5.78
C GLU A 456 -12.55 -30.06 -4.40
N PRO A 457 -13.01 -31.32 -4.23
CA PRO A 457 -13.51 -31.80 -2.94
C PRO A 457 -12.47 -31.65 -1.82
N GLY A 458 -12.89 -31.13 -0.67
CA GLY A 458 -12.03 -30.95 0.50
C GLY A 458 -11.20 -29.64 0.47
N ARG A 459 -11.18 -28.89 -0.63
CA ARG A 459 -10.40 -27.65 -0.74
C ARG A 459 -10.84 -26.59 0.26
N LEU A 460 -12.13 -26.39 0.44
CA LEU A 460 -12.66 -25.45 1.42
C LEU A 460 -12.21 -25.81 2.85
N GLU A 461 -12.25 -27.11 3.19
CA GLU A 461 -11.80 -27.60 4.50
C GLU A 461 -10.31 -27.37 4.71
N GLU A 462 -9.49 -27.65 3.68
CA GLU A 462 -8.04 -27.45 3.70
C GLU A 462 -7.69 -25.98 3.94
N LEU A 463 -8.26 -25.06 3.15
CA LEU A 463 -7.99 -23.62 3.25
C LEU A 463 -8.53 -23.02 4.55
N ALA A 464 -9.75 -23.38 4.95
CA ALA A 464 -10.30 -22.96 6.24
C ALA A 464 -9.44 -23.46 7.41
N GLY A 465 -8.96 -24.72 7.35
CA GLY A 465 -8.04 -25.27 8.33
C GLY A 465 -6.69 -24.56 8.38
N THR A 466 -6.20 -24.09 7.22
CA THR A 466 -4.95 -23.32 7.12
C THR A 466 -5.10 -21.94 7.76
N LEU A 467 -6.13 -21.16 7.39
CA LEU A 467 -6.38 -19.85 8.00
C LEU A 467 -6.65 -19.96 9.51
N ARG A 468 -7.32 -21.02 9.93
CA ARG A 468 -7.53 -21.30 11.34
C ARG A 468 -6.21 -21.56 12.08
N ALA A 469 -5.28 -22.30 11.49
CA ALA A 469 -3.97 -22.56 12.09
C ALA A 469 -3.19 -21.25 12.33
N VAL A 470 -3.25 -20.29 11.40
CA VAL A 470 -2.66 -18.96 11.59
C VAL A 470 -3.31 -18.22 12.77
N LEU A 471 -4.66 -18.18 12.83
CA LEU A 471 -5.38 -17.49 13.92
C LEU A 471 -5.17 -18.17 15.28
N GLU A 472 -4.88 -19.47 15.32
CA GLU A 472 -4.53 -20.24 16.53
C GLU A 472 -3.03 -20.22 16.84
N ARG A 473 -2.20 -19.51 16.07
CA ARG A 473 -0.72 -19.44 16.18
C ARG A 473 -0.07 -20.82 16.14
N LYS A 474 -0.41 -21.63 15.12
CA LYS A 474 0.05 -23.01 14.94
C LYS A 474 0.81 -23.24 13.64
N THR A 475 1.33 -22.19 13.03
CA THR A 475 2.17 -22.29 11.83
C THR A 475 3.64 -22.32 12.20
N ALA A 476 4.51 -22.79 11.30
CA ALA A 476 5.92 -22.95 11.59
C ALA A 476 6.65 -21.62 11.90
N CYS A 477 6.21 -20.50 11.29
CA CYS A 477 6.76 -19.16 11.59
C CYS A 477 6.25 -18.56 12.92
N GLN A 478 5.25 -19.18 13.56
CA GLN A 478 4.67 -18.76 14.83
C GLN A 478 5.03 -19.71 15.98
N ASP A 479 5.83 -20.75 15.70
CA ASP A 479 6.26 -21.71 16.74
C ASP A 479 7.42 -21.06 17.50
N GLU A 480 7.12 -20.60 18.72
CA GLU A 480 8.09 -20.10 19.68
C GLU A 480 8.96 -21.29 20.17
N GLY A 481 9.86 -21.77 19.30
CA GLY A 481 10.88 -22.74 19.70
C GLY A 481 11.78 -22.09 20.75
N LEU A 482 12.03 -22.83 21.85
CA LEU A 482 12.95 -22.60 22.98
C LEU A 482 14.27 -21.86 22.64
N GLU A 483 14.21 -20.70 22.01
CA GLU A 483 15.34 -19.83 21.76
C GLU A 483 15.30 -18.66 22.75
N GLU A 484 16.45 -18.42 23.33
CA GLU A 484 16.78 -17.58 24.46
C GLU A 484 16.06 -16.21 24.43
N GLU A 485 15.70 -15.70 25.62
CA GLU A 485 15.15 -14.38 25.90
C GLU A 485 16.08 -13.27 25.34
N ASP A 486 16.06 -13.06 24.02
CA ASP A 486 16.74 -11.96 23.35
C ASP A 486 15.78 -10.83 22.98
N GLU A 487 16.30 -9.62 22.91
CA GLU A 487 15.63 -8.31 22.86
C GLU A 487 14.64 -8.07 21.67
N ASP A 488 14.39 -9.08 20.84
CA ASP A 488 13.57 -9.00 19.59
C ASP A 488 12.08 -9.36 19.77
N ASP A 489 11.61 -9.60 21.01
CA ASP A 489 10.24 -10.06 21.31
C ASP A 489 9.12 -9.12 20.78
N GLU A 490 9.39 -7.81 20.68
CA GLU A 490 8.37 -6.84 20.22
C GLU A 490 8.26 -6.81 18.70
N GLU A 491 9.36 -6.86 17.96
CA GLU A 491 9.33 -6.96 16.49
C GLU A 491 8.65 -8.25 16.03
N GLN A 492 8.92 -9.35 16.71
CA GLN A 492 8.26 -10.62 16.45
C GLN A 492 6.76 -10.55 16.74
N ALA A 493 6.35 -9.87 17.82
CA ALA A 493 4.93 -9.68 18.14
C ALA A 493 4.21 -8.81 17.11
N GLU A 494 4.88 -7.78 16.57
CA GLU A 494 4.34 -6.93 15.51
C GLU A 494 4.18 -7.70 14.19
N GLN A 495 5.20 -8.45 13.78
CA GLN A 495 5.13 -9.30 12.59
C GLN A 495 4.05 -10.40 12.74
N ASP A 496 3.86 -10.95 13.93
CA ASP A 496 2.76 -11.89 14.21
C ASP A 496 1.39 -11.21 14.11
N ALA A 497 1.26 -9.96 14.55
CA ALA A 497 0.04 -9.20 14.38
C ALA A 497 -0.27 -8.96 12.89
N MET A 498 0.73 -8.58 12.10
CA MET A 498 0.60 -8.42 10.64
C MET A 498 0.20 -9.74 9.97
N LEU A 499 0.81 -10.86 10.33
CA LEU A 499 0.45 -12.17 9.78
C LEU A 499 -1.02 -12.54 10.05
N LEU A 500 -1.54 -12.18 11.25
CA LEU A 500 -2.95 -12.35 11.57
C LEU A 500 -3.85 -11.46 10.71
N GLU A 501 -3.40 -10.23 10.38
CA GLU A 501 -4.13 -9.32 9.51
C GLU A 501 -4.27 -9.89 8.09
N TYR A 502 -3.18 -10.39 7.48
CA TYR A 502 -3.23 -11.06 6.18
C TYR A 502 -4.17 -12.28 6.17
N ALA A 503 -4.17 -13.08 7.25
CA ALA A 503 -5.12 -14.18 7.38
C ALA A 503 -6.57 -13.69 7.52
N GLY A 504 -6.77 -12.56 8.19
CA GLY A 504 -8.05 -11.88 8.34
C GLY A 504 -8.60 -11.33 7.04
N GLU A 505 -7.76 -10.88 6.12
CA GLU A 505 -8.14 -10.44 4.77
C GLU A 505 -8.47 -11.62 3.84
N ALA A 506 -7.74 -12.73 3.96
CA ALA A 506 -8.01 -13.95 3.18
C ALA A 506 -9.31 -14.65 3.58
N LEU A 507 -9.75 -14.52 4.85
CA LEU A 507 -10.94 -15.19 5.39
C LEU A 507 -12.26 -14.70 4.74
N PRO A 508 -12.54 -13.40 4.58
CA PRO A 508 -13.68 -12.92 3.83
C PRO A 508 -13.66 -13.34 2.36
N ALA A 509 -12.49 -13.34 1.70
CA ALA A 509 -12.35 -13.82 0.33
C ALA A 509 -12.75 -15.31 0.22
N LEU A 510 -12.36 -16.13 1.18
CA LEU A 510 -12.78 -17.53 1.28
C LEU A 510 -14.29 -17.66 1.51
N ALA A 511 -14.88 -16.81 2.35
CA ALA A 511 -16.31 -16.78 2.60
C ALA A 511 -17.12 -16.46 1.35
N VAL A 512 -16.69 -15.46 0.59
CA VAL A 512 -17.31 -15.07 -0.68
C VAL A 512 -17.17 -16.18 -1.73
N ALA A 513 -15.98 -16.78 -1.83
CA ALA A 513 -15.71 -17.86 -2.79
C ALA A 513 -16.55 -19.12 -2.51
N ALA A 514 -16.72 -19.48 -1.23
CA ALA A 514 -17.49 -20.65 -0.82
C ALA A 514 -19.01 -20.43 -0.91
N GLY A 515 -19.46 -19.21 -0.71
CA GLY A 515 -20.85 -18.87 -0.48
C GLY A 515 -21.29 -19.16 0.96
N GLY A 516 -22.24 -18.38 1.45
CA GLY A 516 -22.59 -18.32 2.87
C GLY A 516 -22.97 -19.65 3.49
N ASP A 517 -23.82 -20.43 2.84
CA ASP A 517 -24.30 -21.71 3.39
C ASP A 517 -23.15 -22.74 3.54
N ALA A 518 -22.23 -22.80 2.59
CA ALA A 518 -21.09 -23.70 2.62
C ALA A 518 -20.04 -23.24 3.66
N PHE A 519 -19.88 -21.92 3.81
CA PHE A 519 -18.88 -21.36 4.74
C PHE A 519 -19.37 -21.30 6.20
N ALA A 520 -20.67 -21.22 6.47
CA ALA A 520 -21.22 -21.04 7.81
C ALA A 520 -20.70 -22.05 8.86
N PRO A 521 -20.50 -23.36 8.56
CA PRO A 521 -19.93 -24.31 9.52
C PRO A 521 -18.49 -23.95 9.93
N TYR A 522 -17.68 -23.47 8.99
CA TYR A 522 -16.30 -23.05 9.25
C TYR A 522 -16.26 -21.73 10.02
N PHE A 523 -17.13 -20.77 9.66
CA PHE A 523 -17.29 -19.53 10.38
C PHE A 523 -17.61 -19.74 11.86
N ALA A 524 -18.43 -20.72 12.19
CA ALA A 524 -18.72 -21.09 13.57
C ALA A 524 -17.44 -21.43 14.37
N GLY A 525 -16.41 -21.96 13.71
CA GLY A 525 -15.10 -22.25 14.30
C GLY A 525 -14.19 -21.01 14.41
N PHE A 526 -14.26 -20.06 13.46
CA PHE A 526 -13.49 -18.80 13.49
C PHE A 526 -14.06 -17.79 14.52
N LEU A 527 -15.36 -17.75 14.65
CA LEU A 527 -16.06 -16.76 15.46
C LEU A 527 -15.53 -16.66 16.91
N PRO A 528 -15.31 -17.73 17.67
CA PRO A 528 -14.77 -17.61 19.03
C PRO A 528 -13.34 -17.08 19.07
N LEU A 529 -12.50 -17.36 18.05
CA LEU A 529 -11.12 -16.87 17.96
C LEU A 529 -11.10 -15.36 17.80
N LEU A 530 -11.89 -14.84 16.85
CA LEU A 530 -12.01 -13.41 16.59
C LEU A 530 -12.70 -12.66 17.74
N LEU A 531 -13.76 -13.21 18.33
CA LEU A 531 -14.43 -12.61 19.49
C LEU A 531 -13.51 -12.48 20.71
N ASN A 532 -12.54 -13.37 20.89
CA ASN A 532 -11.56 -13.26 21.96
C ASN A 532 -10.65 -12.03 21.82
N LYS A 533 -10.39 -11.58 20.59
CA LYS A 533 -9.58 -10.40 20.30
C LYS A 533 -10.35 -9.07 20.47
N LEU A 534 -11.66 -9.09 20.63
CA LEU A 534 -12.49 -7.91 20.92
C LEU A 534 -12.59 -7.56 22.41
N LYS A 535 -11.83 -8.22 23.27
CA LYS A 535 -11.82 -7.92 24.70
C LYS A 535 -11.13 -6.57 24.97
N PRO A 536 -11.57 -5.81 25.99
CA PRO A 536 -10.92 -4.54 26.34
C PRO A 536 -9.45 -4.66 26.77
N SER A 537 -8.99 -5.88 27.09
CA SER A 537 -7.59 -6.15 27.41
C SER A 537 -6.68 -6.33 26.20
N CYS A 538 -7.25 -6.46 25.00
CA CYS A 538 -6.51 -6.58 23.75
C CYS A 538 -6.09 -5.19 23.23
N SER A 539 -5.04 -5.13 22.42
CA SER A 539 -4.57 -3.90 21.79
C SER A 539 -5.64 -3.27 20.87
N VAL A 540 -5.46 -2.02 20.51
CA VAL A 540 -6.33 -1.32 19.55
C VAL A 540 -6.30 -2.06 18.21
N ALA A 541 -5.09 -2.41 17.72
CA ALA A 541 -4.90 -3.14 16.48
C ALA A 541 -5.65 -4.48 16.46
N GLU A 542 -5.53 -5.29 17.53
CA GLU A 542 -6.24 -6.56 17.62
C GLU A 542 -7.77 -6.38 17.61
N ARG A 543 -8.29 -5.35 18.29
CA ARG A 543 -9.74 -5.08 18.31
C ARG A 543 -10.24 -4.59 16.95
N SER A 544 -9.49 -3.66 16.32
CA SER A 544 -9.79 -3.14 14.98
C SER A 544 -9.80 -4.26 13.94
N PHE A 545 -8.73 -5.03 13.89
CA PHE A 545 -8.63 -6.24 13.07
C PHE A 545 -9.82 -7.18 13.23
N ALA A 546 -10.10 -7.59 14.47
CA ALA A 546 -11.13 -8.61 14.71
C ALA A 546 -12.53 -8.14 14.32
N VAL A 547 -12.88 -6.88 14.59
CA VAL A 547 -14.20 -6.36 14.20
C VAL A 547 -14.31 -6.17 12.69
N GLY A 548 -13.24 -5.71 12.03
CA GLY A 548 -13.17 -5.58 10.57
C GLY A 548 -13.34 -6.94 9.88
N THR A 549 -12.51 -7.92 10.25
CA THR A 549 -12.58 -9.28 9.70
C THR A 549 -13.97 -9.92 9.90
N LEU A 550 -14.58 -9.76 11.08
CA LEU A 550 -15.94 -10.27 11.34
C LEU A 550 -16.98 -9.57 10.45
N ALA A 551 -16.87 -8.27 10.25
CA ALA A 551 -17.79 -7.51 9.40
C ALA A 551 -17.70 -7.96 7.94
N GLU A 552 -16.49 -8.06 7.40
CA GLU A 552 -16.26 -8.53 6.03
C GLU A 552 -16.69 -10.00 5.84
N ALA A 553 -16.44 -10.87 6.83
CA ALA A 553 -16.92 -12.26 6.80
C ALA A 553 -18.46 -12.34 6.78
N VAL A 554 -19.17 -11.41 7.45
CA VAL A 554 -20.64 -11.30 7.39
C VAL A 554 -21.12 -10.94 5.99
N VAL A 555 -20.38 -10.10 5.23
CA VAL A 555 -20.68 -9.83 3.83
C VAL A 555 -20.62 -11.13 3.01
N GLY A 556 -19.57 -11.93 3.20
CA GLY A 556 -19.41 -13.23 2.53
C GLY A 556 -20.48 -14.28 2.93
N LEU A 557 -20.90 -14.29 4.19
CA LEU A 557 -21.97 -15.16 4.69
C LEU A 557 -23.34 -14.77 4.11
N GLY A 558 -23.59 -13.49 3.83
CA GLY A 558 -24.88 -13.04 3.36
C GLY A 558 -26.02 -13.51 4.29
N ARG A 559 -27.06 -14.15 3.74
CA ARG A 559 -28.22 -14.62 4.50
C ARG A 559 -27.90 -15.70 5.55
N ALA A 560 -26.80 -16.42 5.39
CA ALA A 560 -26.33 -17.41 6.38
C ALA A 560 -25.84 -16.77 7.69
N THR A 561 -25.79 -15.44 7.79
CA THR A 561 -25.46 -14.69 9.00
C THR A 561 -26.53 -14.80 10.09
N ALA A 562 -27.79 -15.01 9.75
CA ALA A 562 -28.94 -14.95 10.69
C ALA A 562 -28.74 -15.78 11.98
N PRO A 563 -28.23 -17.03 11.97
CA PRO A 563 -27.96 -17.80 13.18
C PRO A 563 -26.88 -17.20 14.09
N PHE A 564 -26.00 -16.38 13.57
CA PHE A 564 -24.87 -15.78 14.29
C PHE A 564 -25.20 -14.41 14.89
N VAL A 565 -26.30 -13.77 14.47
CA VAL A 565 -26.73 -12.43 14.96
C VAL A 565 -26.70 -12.31 16.48
N PRO A 566 -27.22 -13.27 17.28
CA PRO A 566 -27.19 -13.15 18.74
C PRO A 566 -25.78 -13.11 19.34
N ARG A 567 -24.79 -13.69 18.66
CA ARG A 567 -23.38 -13.68 19.09
C ARG A 567 -22.60 -12.48 18.57
N LEU A 568 -22.95 -11.94 17.39
CA LEU A 568 -22.27 -10.83 16.73
C LEU A 568 -22.76 -9.46 17.23
N LEU A 569 -24.05 -9.29 17.47
CA LEU A 569 -24.62 -8.00 17.81
C LEU A 569 -24.05 -7.36 19.09
N PRO A 570 -23.89 -8.08 20.23
CA PRO A 570 -23.35 -7.49 21.45
C PRO A 570 -21.91 -6.94 21.26
N PRO A 571 -20.95 -7.68 20.70
CA PRO A 571 -19.60 -7.17 20.47
C PRO A 571 -19.56 -6.02 19.46
N PHE A 572 -20.35 -6.04 18.39
CA PHE A 572 -20.43 -4.92 17.44
C PHE A 572 -21.00 -3.64 18.08
N LEU A 573 -22.02 -3.77 18.95
CA LEU A 573 -22.50 -2.63 19.74
C LEU A 573 -21.46 -2.13 20.74
N GLY A 574 -20.56 -2.97 21.22
CA GLY A 574 -19.43 -2.62 22.06
C GLY A 574 -18.37 -1.86 21.25
N ALA A 575 -17.93 -2.42 20.12
CA ALA A 575 -16.94 -1.82 19.23
C ALA A 575 -17.39 -0.43 18.72
N ALA A 576 -18.66 -0.25 18.36
CA ALA A 576 -19.21 1.06 17.96
C ALA A 576 -19.23 2.12 19.07
N ARG A 577 -18.73 1.81 20.28
CA ARG A 577 -18.54 2.70 21.41
C ARG A 577 -17.12 2.68 21.96
N ASP A 578 -16.20 2.03 21.26
CA ASP A 578 -14.80 1.96 21.68
C ASP A 578 -14.20 3.37 21.82
N PRO A 579 -13.31 3.61 22.78
CA PRO A 579 -12.62 4.89 22.90
C PRO A 579 -11.79 5.22 21.64
N ASP A 580 -11.28 4.22 20.95
CA ASP A 580 -10.51 4.40 19.75
C ASP A 580 -11.41 4.62 18.51
N PRO A 581 -11.12 5.62 17.65
CA PRO A 581 -11.97 5.95 16.50
C PRO A 581 -11.93 4.90 15.38
N GLU A 582 -10.82 4.17 15.21
CA GLU A 582 -10.70 3.14 14.20
C GLU A 582 -11.59 1.94 14.55
N VAL A 583 -11.50 1.46 15.79
CA VAL A 583 -12.37 0.39 16.29
C VAL A 583 -13.83 0.81 16.23
N ARG A 584 -14.16 2.08 16.56
CA ARG A 584 -15.53 2.61 16.42
C ARG A 584 -16.00 2.60 14.96
N SER A 585 -15.16 3.03 14.04
CA SER A 585 -15.46 3.05 12.60
C SER A 585 -15.82 1.65 12.10
N ASN A 586 -14.94 0.67 12.39
CA ASN A 586 -15.18 -0.73 12.04
C ASN A 586 -16.41 -1.31 12.75
N GLY A 587 -16.67 -0.91 14.00
CA GLY A 587 -17.86 -1.32 14.74
C GLY A 587 -19.17 -0.78 14.15
N VAL A 588 -19.17 0.46 13.68
CA VAL A 588 -20.32 1.08 12.99
C VAL A 588 -20.54 0.42 11.63
N PHE A 589 -19.47 0.19 10.85
CA PHE A 589 -19.53 -0.57 9.60
C PHE A 589 -20.12 -1.97 9.84
N ALA A 590 -19.63 -2.70 10.84
CA ALA A 590 -20.10 -4.03 11.21
C ALA A 590 -21.61 -4.05 11.57
N LEU A 591 -22.11 -3.04 12.27
CA LEU A 591 -23.54 -2.90 12.54
C LEU A 591 -24.37 -2.70 11.26
N GLY A 592 -23.86 -1.91 10.33
CA GLY A 592 -24.49 -1.69 9.02
C GLY A 592 -24.58 -2.98 8.21
N VAL A 593 -23.47 -3.72 8.10
CA VAL A 593 -23.40 -4.99 7.40
C VAL A 593 -24.29 -6.05 8.08
N LEU A 594 -24.28 -6.09 9.40
CA LEU A 594 -25.17 -6.97 10.16
C LEU A 594 -26.65 -6.65 9.91
N ALA A 595 -27.01 -5.37 9.75
CA ALA A 595 -28.36 -4.96 9.40
C ALA A 595 -28.74 -5.40 7.97
N GLU A 596 -27.81 -5.39 7.03
CA GLU A 596 -28.06 -5.85 5.67
C GLU A 596 -28.30 -7.35 5.59
N HIS A 597 -27.55 -8.15 6.36
CA HIS A 597 -27.52 -9.62 6.23
C HIS A 597 -28.18 -10.39 7.37
N GLY A 598 -28.47 -9.75 8.51
CA GLY A 598 -29.01 -10.41 9.71
C GLY A 598 -30.47 -10.86 9.61
N GLY A 599 -31.18 -10.44 8.57
CA GLY A 599 -32.58 -10.80 8.31
C GLY A 599 -33.54 -10.42 9.43
N GLU A 600 -34.65 -11.16 9.55
CA GLU A 600 -35.71 -10.90 10.53
C GLU A 600 -35.24 -11.02 11.98
N VAL A 601 -34.18 -11.76 12.25
CA VAL A 601 -33.62 -11.94 13.62
C VAL A 601 -33.12 -10.63 14.20
N LEU A 602 -32.64 -9.72 13.36
CA LEU A 602 -32.14 -8.41 13.81
C LEU A 602 -33.24 -7.34 13.94
N LEU A 603 -34.40 -7.50 13.30
CA LEU A 603 -35.46 -6.49 13.29
C LEU A 603 -35.86 -5.94 14.67
N PRO A 604 -36.02 -6.77 15.71
CA PRO A 604 -36.35 -6.28 17.05
C PRO A 604 -35.29 -5.35 17.65
N GLN A 605 -34.07 -5.39 17.15
CA GLN A 605 -32.95 -4.61 17.63
C GLN A 605 -32.72 -3.32 16.82
N TYR A 606 -33.40 -3.12 15.69
CA TYR A 606 -33.27 -1.93 14.84
C TYR A 606 -33.41 -0.60 15.62
N PRO A 607 -34.40 -0.41 16.53
CA PRO A 607 -34.48 0.81 17.31
C PRO A 607 -33.23 1.08 18.16
N LYS A 608 -32.62 0.03 18.71
CA LYS A 608 -31.39 0.14 19.52
C LYS A 608 -30.17 0.50 18.67
N VAL A 609 -30.01 -0.14 17.51
CA VAL A 609 -28.93 0.15 16.57
C VAL A 609 -29.08 1.58 16.04
N LEU A 610 -30.27 1.97 15.58
CA LEU A 610 -30.53 3.31 15.09
C LEU A 610 -30.28 4.40 16.15
N ALA A 611 -30.68 4.16 17.40
CA ALA A 611 -30.45 5.11 18.50
C ALA A 611 -28.93 5.29 18.76
N LEU A 612 -28.13 4.23 18.63
CA LEU A 612 -26.68 4.31 18.75
C LEU A 612 -26.09 5.14 17.62
N LEU A 613 -26.45 4.83 16.37
CA LEU A 613 -25.96 5.53 15.18
C LEU A 613 -26.34 7.02 15.19
N ALA A 614 -27.58 7.35 15.56
CA ALA A 614 -28.07 8.73 15.65
C ALA A 614 -27.40 9.51 16.79
N GLY A 615 -27.18 8.88 17.95
CA GLY A 615 -26.49 9.49 19.09
C GLY A 615 -25.03 9.76 18.85
N GLY A 616 -24.36 8.84 18.13
CA GLY A 616 -22.96 8.97 17.70
C GLY A 616 -22.79 10.08 16.68
N SER A 617 -23.61 10.12 15.63
CA SER A 617 -23.44 11.06 14.49
C SER A 617 -23.43 12.54 14.91
N ALA A 618 -24.21 12.93 15.90
CA ALA A 618 -24.36 14.35 16.30
C ALA A 618 -23.14 14.91 17.06
N GLN A 619 -22.31 14.07 17.66
CA GLN A 619 -21.19 14.45 18.54
C GLN A 619 -19.86 13.79 18.17
N GLU A 620 -19.83 12.96 17.12
CA GLU A 620 -18.63 12.22 16.70
C GLU A 620 -17.60 13.18 16.05
N PRO A 621 -16.42 13.36 16.65
CA PRO A 621 -15.40 14.23 16.08
C PRO A 621 -14.72 13.62 14.85
N ASN A 622 -14.59 12.29 14.78
CA ASN A 622 -13.90 11.60 13.70
C ASN A 622 -14.77 11.50 12.44
N ALA A 623 -14.25 11.96 11.32
CA ALA A 623 -14.97 12.03 10.05
C ALA A 623 -15.26 10.65 9.47
N ARG A 624 -14.32 9.72 9.53
CA ARG A 624 -14.47 8.35 9.03
C ARG A 624 -15.60 7.60 9.76
N VAL A 625 -15.69 7.79 11.09
CA VAL A 625 -16.82 7.21 11.85
C VAL A 625 -18.16 7.79 11.40
N ARG A 626 -18.24 9.12 11.15
CA ARG A 626 -19.46 9.74 10.64
C ARG A 626 -19.86 9.21 9.26
N ASP A 627 -18.89 9.02 8.37
CA ASP A 627 -19.12 8.48 7.04
C ASP A 627 -19.64 7.04 7.11
N ASN A 628 -19.07 6.20 7.97
CA ASN A 628 -19.55 4.84 8.22
C ASN A 628 -20.96 4.82 8.86
N VAL A 629 -21.33 5.82 9.68
CA VAL A 629 -22.72 5.95 10.14
C VAL A 629 -23.67 6.16 8.96
N CYS A 630 -23.30 6.99 7.98
CA CYS A 630 -24.10 7.17 6.77
C CYS A 630 -24.28 5.86 5.99
N GLY A 631 -23.20 5.09 5.81
CA GLY A 631 -23.22 3.77 5.18
C GLY A 631 -24.11 2.78 5.96
N ALA A 632 -23.95 2.71 7.27
CA ALA A 632 -24.74 1.81 8.12
C ALA A 632 -26.25 2.13 8.06
N VAL A 633 -26.62 3.41 8.15
CA VAL A 633 -28.02 3.86 8.01
C VAL A 633 -28.56 3.53 6.60
N ALA A 634 -27.77 3.75 5.56
CA ALA A 634 -28.15 3.40 4.19
C ALA A 634 -28.40 1.89 4.03
N ARG A 635 -27.55 1.02 4.61
CA ARG A 635 -27.76 -0.45 4.62
C ARG A 635 -29.03 -0.84 5.39
N MET A 636 -29.34 -0.19 6.53
CA MET A 636 -30.59 -0.40 7.27
C MET A 636 -31.82 -0.07 6.41
N ILE A 637 -31.78 1.06 5.67
CA ILE A 637 -32.86 1.47 4.77
C ILE A 637 -33.00 0.46 3.62
N LEU A 638 -31.88 0.07 2.98
CA LEU A 638 -31.89 -0.91 1.89
C LEU A 638 -32.47 -2.26 2.29
N SER A 639 -32.17 -2.70 3.52
CA SER A 639 -32.61 -4.00 4.00
C SER A 639 -34.09 -3.99 4.45
N GLN A 640 -34.49 -3.02 5.28
CA GLN A 640 -35.79 -2.99 5.94
C GLN A 640 -36.34 -1.55 6.07
N PRO A 641 -36.73 -0.90 4.97
CA PRO A 641 -37.20 0.48 4.97
C PRO A 641 -38.45 0.69 5.85
N GLN A 642 -39.29 -0.34 5.93
CA GLN A 642 -40.55 -0.29 6.68
C GLN A 642 -40.34 -0.34 8.21
N ALA A 643 -39.20 -0.80 8.69
CA ALA A 643 -38.86 -0.85 10.11
C ALA A 643 -38.26 0.47 10.63
N LEU A 644 -38.13 1.48 9.77
CA LEU A 644 -37.50 2.76 10.06
C LEU A 644 -38.45 3.94 9.90
N PRO A 645 -38.35 4.99 10.73
CA PRO A 645 -39.09 6.23 10.53
C PRO A 645 -38.48 7.08 9.42
N LEU A 646 -38.66 6.65 8.14
CA LEU A 646 -38.01 7.22 6.95
C LEU A 646 -38.13 8.75 6.86
N GLY A 647 -39.30 9.33 7.23
CA GLY A 647 -39.49 10.78 7.22
C GLY A 647 -38.53 11.56 8.15
N GLN A 648 -37.84 10.89 9.07
CA GLN A 648 -36.83 11.48 9.94
C GLN A 648 -35.44 11.03 9.59
N VAL A 649 -35.25 9.73 9.30
CA VAL A 649 -33.95 9.10 9.06
C VAL A 649 -33.35 9.57 7.73
N PHE A 650 -34.13 9.57 6.64
CA PHE A 650 -33.62 9.93 5.33
C PHE A 650 -33.19 11.40 5.21
N PRO A 651 -33.98 12.41 5.72
CA PRO A 651 -33.48 13.78 5.75
C PRO A 651 -32.25 13.97 6.64
N ALA A 652 -32.09 13.17 7.71
CA ALA A 652 -30.92 13.22 8.57
C ALA A 652 -29.68 12.68 7.84
N LEU A 653 -29.82 11.56 7.12
CA LEU A 653 -28.77 11.00 6.27
C LEU A 653 -28.30 12.03 5.23
N LEU A 654 -29.21 12.67 4.49
CA LEU A 654 -28.86 13.65 3.46
C LEU A 654 -28.11 14.87 4.02
N ARG A 655 -28.44 15.32 5.24
CA ARG A 655 -27.74 16.43 5.91
C ARG A 655 -26.31 16.07 6.33
N SER A 656 -26.02 14.78 6.55
CA SER A 656 -24.68 14.30 6.89
C SER A 656 -23.78 14.13 5.67
N LEU A 657 -24.30 14.31 4.46
CA LEU A 657 -23.56 14.23 3.20
C LEU A 657 -23.07 15.61 2.74
N PRO A 658 -21.97 15.71 1.98
CA PRO A 658 -21.17 14.61 1.39
C PRO A 658 -20.27 13.92 2.41
N LEU A 659 -19.82 12.70 2.06
CA LEU A 659 -18.78 11.99 2.81
C LEU A 659 -17.45 12.73 2.70
N THR A 660 -16.58 12.58 3.68
CA THR A 660 -15.37 13.40 3.82
C THR A 660 -14.06 12.60 3.86
N GLU A 661 -14.10 11.34 4.30
CA GLU A 661 -12.92 10.46 4.40
C GLU A 661 -13.16 9.07 3.80
N ASP A 662 -14.30 8.44 4.10
CA ASP A 662 -14.61 7.08 3.63
C ASP A 662 -15.54 7.13 2.40
N PHE A 663 -14.94 7.38 1.24
CA PHE A 663 -15.68 7.51 -0.03
C PHE A 663 -16.23 6.19 -0.57
N GLU A 664 -15.76 5.05 -0.07
CA GLU A 664 -16.31 3.74 -0.45
C GLU A 664 -17.79 3.61 -0.10
N GLU A 665 -18.22 4.22 0.99
CA GLU A 665 -19.61 4.25 1.41
C GLU A 665 -20.54 5.04 0.47
N ASN A 666 -20.00 5.88 -0.42
CA ASN A 666 -20.82 6.57 -1.44
C ASN A 666 -21.63 5.59 -2.29
N LYS A 667 -21.05 4.45 -2.68
CA LYS A 667 -21.75 3.41 -3.44
C LYS A 667 -23.02 2.95 -2.72
N THR A 668 -22.91 2.67 -1.43
CA THR A 668 -24.03 2.22 -0.58
C THR A 668 -25.09 3.33 -0.40
N VAL A 669 -24.63 4.55 -0.14
CA VAL A 669 -25.53 5.72 0.07
C VAL A 669 -26.31 6.06 -1.20
N PHE A 670 -25.67 6.14 -2.36
CA PHE A 670 -26.36 6.48 -3.61
C PHE A 670 -27.25 5.35 -4.13
N ARG A 671 -26.86 4.07 -3.89
CA ARG A 671 -27.74 2.93 -4.09
C ARG A 671 -29.00 3.04 -3.21
N CYS A 672 -28.88 3.46 -1.97
CA CYS A 672 -30.01 3.68 -1.05
C CYS A 672 -30.94 4.78 -1.57
N ILE A 673 -30.43 5.90 -2.07
CA ILE A 673 -31.25 6.99 -2.64
C ILE A 673 -32.02 6.49 -3.86
N SER A 674 -31.38 5.75 -4.77
CA SER A 674 -32.03 5.16 -5.94
C SER A 674 -33.11 4.14 -5.57
N PHE A 675 -32.81 3.27 -4.60
CA PHE A 675 -33.75 2.30 -4.06
C PHE A 675 -35.00 2.98 -3.44
N LEU A 676 -34.84 4.02 -2.65
CA LEU A 676 -35.96 4.77 -2.09
C LEU A 676 -36.80 5.44 -3.18
N TYR A 677 -36.17 5.95 -4.25
CA TYR A 677 -36.92 6.53 -5.34
C TYR A 677 -37.81 5.51 -6.06
N GLU A 678 -37.38 4.26 -6.14
CA GLU A 678 -38.17 3.16 -6.75
C GLU A 678 -39.30 2.67 -5.84
N HIS A 679 -39.08 2.59 -4.53
CA HIS A 679 -40.01 1.97 -3.59
C HIS A 679 -40.93 2.97 -2.84
N ASP A 680 -40.42 4.15 -2.51
CA ASP A 680 -41.17 5.26 -1.94
C ASP A 680 -40.73 6.62 -2.51
N PRO A 681 -41.10 6.93 -3.76
CA PRO A 681 -40.66 8.14 -4.47
C PRO A 681 -40.94 9.45 -3.69
N GLN A 682 -41.96 9.46 -2.83
CA GLN A 682 -42.34 10.65 -2.08
C GLN A 682 -41.23 11.09 -1.11
N GLN A 683 -40.52 10.19 -0.50
CA GLN A 683 -39.41 10.50 0.40
C GLN A 683 -38.31 11.28 -0.33
N VAL A 684 -37.95 10.82 -1.53
CA VAL A 684 -36.89 11.43 -2.38
C VAL A 684 -37.38 12.77 -2.96
N LEU A 685 -38.62 12.85 -3.42
CA LEU A 685 -39.19 14.09 -3.97
C LEU A 685 -39.31 15.20 -2.95
N GLN A 686 -39.63 14.86 -1.70
CA GLN A 686 -39.66 15.85 -0.60
C GLN A 686 -38.28 16.42 -0.28
N GLN A 687 -37.21 15.71 -0.63
CA GLN A 687 -35.81 16.09 -0.37
C GLN A 687 -35.06 16.40 -1.67
N LEU A 688 -35.76 16.69 -2.78
CA LEU A 688 -35.18 16.84 -4.10
C LEU A 688 -33.97 17.79 -4.12
N GLY A 689 -34.05 18.93 -3.46
CA GLY A 689 -33.00 19.93 -3.38
C GLY A 689 -31.72 19.36 -2.76
N GLU A 690 -31.84 18.61 -1.66
CA GLU A 690 -30.72 17.98 -0.98
C GLU A 690 -30.13 16.83 -1.80
N VAL A 691 -30.97 16.03 -2.46
CA VAL A 691 -30.50 14.95 -3.36
C VAL A 691 -29.68 15.53 -4.51
N VAL A 692 -30.15 16.63 -5.14
CA VAL A 692 -29.42 17.32 -6.22
C VAL A 692 -28.09 17.90 -5.67
N ARG A 693 -28.11 18.48 -4.47
CA ARG A 693 -26.91 19.03 -3.82
C ARG A 693 -25.84 17.96 -3.59
N VAL A 694 -26.19 16.86 -2.94
CA VAL A 694 -25.22 15.81 -2.64
C VAL A 694 -24.71 15.10 -3.90
N SER A 695 -25.58 14.94 -4.90
CA SER A 695 -25.21 14.36 -6.20
C SER A 695 -24.20 15.23 -6.97
N SER A 696 -24.29 16.57 -6.82
CA SER A 696 -23.39 17.51 -7.49
C SER A 696 -21.92 17.41 -7.04
N VAL A 697 -21.67 16.84 -5.86
CA VAL A 697 -20.34 16.67 -5.31
C VAL A 697 -19.63 15.46 -5.90
N VAL A 698 -20.35 14.34 -6.05
CA VAL A 698 -19.77 13.04 -6.44
C VAL A 698 -19.86 12.73 -7.93
N LEU A 699 -20.80 13.35 -8.64
CA LEU A 699 -21.01 13.08 -10.06
C LEU A 699 -19.81 13.55 -10.90
N GLY A 700 -19.21 12.62 -11.67
CA GLY A 700 -18.04 12.90 -12.51
C GLY A 700 -16.73 12.93 -11.71
N THR A 701 -16.71 12.43 -10.48
CA THR A 701 -15.49 12.28 -9.66
C THR A 701 -15.14 10.82 -9.44
N GLU A 702 -13.95 10.54 -8.99
CA GLU A 702 -13.50 9.18 -8.61
C GLU A 702 -14.10 8.69 -7.28
N GLN A 703 -14.79 9.56 -6.53
CA GLN A 703 -15.45 9.22 -5.27
C GLN A 703 -16.67 8.28 -5.43
N LEU A 704 -17.09 8.03 -6.65
CA LEU A 704 -18.20 7.12 -6.95
C LEU A 704 -17.82 6.21 -8.13
N PRO A 705 -17.90 4.85 -7.98
CA PRO A 705 -17.62 3.91 -9.05
C PRO A 705 -18.48 4.13 -10.31
N ALA A 706 -17.96 3.77 -11.47
CA ALA A 706 -18.60 4.03 -12.76
C ALA A 706 -20.02 3.47 -12.89
N ASP A 707 -20.28 2.28 -12.36
CA ASP A 707 -21.62 1.64 -12.35
C ASP A 707 -22.62 2.42 -11.50
N ALA A 708 -22.17 2.94 -10.35
CA ALA A 708 -22.97 3.78 -9.48
C ALA A 708 -23.20 5.18 -10.07
N GLN A 709 -22.22 5.74 -10.80
CA GLN A 709 -22.42 6.99 -11.55
C GLN A 709 -23.49 6.88 -12.62
N VAL A 710 -23.53 5.78 -13.38
CA VAL A 710 -24.59 5.52 -14.38
C VAL A 710 -25.96 5.46 -13.70
N SER A 711 -26.07 4.77 -12.56
CA SER A 711 -27.31 4.66 -11.78
C SER A 711 -27.76 6.02 -11.25
N LEU A 712 -26.83 6.81 -10.71
CA LEU A 712 -27.10 8.17 -10.23
C LEU A 712 -27.57 9.10 -11.35
N LEU A 713 -26.94 9.05 -12.51
CA LEU A 713 -27.30 9.84 -13.69
C LEU A 713 -28.72 9.48 -14.17
N SER A 714 -29.07 8.20 -14.17
CA SER A 714 -30.42 7.71 -14.50
C SER A 714 -31.45 8.27 -13.50
N LEU A 715 -31.16 8.23 -12.21
CA LEU A 715 -32.01 8.82 -11.18
C LEU A 715 -32.24 10.33 -11.42
N LEU A 716 -31.17 11.09 -11.64
CA LEU A 716 -31.26 12.55 -11.88
C LEU A 716 -32.09 12.88 -13.12
N ARG A 717 -32.00 12.09 -14.21
CA ARG A 717 -32.84 12.22 -15.40
C ARG A 717 -34.32 12.00 -15.10
N HIS A 718 -34.63 10.95 -14.35
CA HIS A 718 -36.01 10.68 -13.93
C HIS A 718 -36.58 11.81 -13.05
N LEU A 719 -35.77 12.33 -12.10
CA LEU A 719 -36.17 13.47 -11.27
C LEU A 719 -36.39 14.75 -12.08
N CYS A 720 -35.49 15.05 -13.04
CA CYS A 720 -35.62 16.17 -13.96
C CYS A 720 -36.89 16.08 -14.82
N ALA A 721 -37.19 14.89 -15.35
CA ALA A 721 -38.39 14.68 -16.15
C ALA A 721 -39.69 14.75 -15.36
N ARG A 722 -39.68 14.29 -14.08
CA ARG A 722 -40.87 14.21 -13.24
C ARG A 722 -41.20 15.53 -12.55
N CYS A 723 -40.20 16.30 -12.12
CA CYS A 723 -40.35 17.55 -11.38
C CYS A 723 -39.44 18.64 -11.98
N PRO A 724 -39.66 19.08 -13.22
CA PRO A 724 -38.73 19.96 -13.94
C PRO A 724 -38.56 21.34 -13.27
N LEU A 725 -39.60 21.90 -12.70
CA LEU A 725 -39.52 23.22 -12.06
C LEU A 725 -38.73 23.18 -10.76
N GLU A 726 -39.00 22.20 -9.90
CA GLU A 726 -38.33 21.98 -8.62
C GLU A 726 -36.88 21.58 -8.84
N PHE A 727 -36.60 20.74 -9.85
CA PHE A 727 -35.25 20.33 -10.24
C PHE A 727 -34.43 21.52 -10.75
N GLN A 728 -35.03 22.37 -11.59
CA GLN A 728 -34.37 23.58 -12.07
C GLN A 728 -34.10 24.58 -10.93
N ALA A 729 -35.02 24.71 -9.97
CA ALA A 729 -34.79 25.54 -8.80
C ALA A 729 -33.64 24.99 -7.92
N ALA A 730 -33.56 23.67 -7.77
CA ALA A 730 -32.46 23.02 -7.06
C ALA A 730 -31.12 23.27 -7.75
N LEU A 731 -31.05 23.16 -9.09
CA LEU A 731 -29.84 23.47 -9.86
C LEU A 731 -29.41 24.93 -9.71
N GLN A 732 -30.34 25.86 -9.68
CA GLN A 732 -30.04 27.30 -9.51
C GLN A 732 -29.55 27.65 -8.10
N ALA A 733 -29.83 26.80 -7.12
CA ALA A 733 -29.35 26.96 -5.73
C ALA A 733 -27.91 26.45 -5.55
N LEU A 734 -27.35 25.74 -6.53
CA LEU A 734 -25.97 25.21 -6.48
C LEU A 734 -24.95 26.28 -6.92
N PRO A 735 -23.67 26.12 -6.53
CA PRO A 735 -22.58 26.84 -7.12
C PRO A 735 -22.54 26.64 -8.64
N PRO A 736 -22.10 27.67 -9.44
CA PRO A 736 -22.13 27.61 -10.89
C PRO A 736 -21.43 26.39 -11.49
N ASP A 737 -20.27 26.00 -10.97
CA ASP A 737 -19.49 24.85 -11.43
C ASP A 737 -20.22 23.51 -11.18
N ALA A 738 -20.86 23.37 -10.02
CA ALA A 738 -21.63 22.18 -9.65
C ALA A 738 -22.89 22.04 -10.50
N SER A 739 -23.59 23.16 -10.76
CA SER A 739 -24.74 23.22 -11.64
C SER A 739 -24.37 22.87 -13.09
N ALA A 740 -23.22 23.38 -13.57
CA ALA A 740 -22.69 23.10 -14.92
C ALA A 740 -22.33 21.61 -15.09
N ARG A 741 -21.72 20.96 -14.06
CA ARG A 741 -21.41 19.51 -14.10
C ARG A 741 -22.68 18.65 -14.27
N ILE A 742 -23.71 18.90 -13.45
CA ILE A 742 -24.96 18.12 -13.58
C ILE A 742 -25.60 18.38 -14.93
N SER A 743 -25.71 19.63 -15.36
CA SER A 743 -26.33 20.00 -16.63
C SER A 743 -25.57 19.41 -17.84
N GLY A 744 -24.24 19.43 -17.80
CA GLY A 744 -23.37 18.81 -18.78
C GLY A 744 -23.56 17.28 -18.85
N ALA A 745 -23.54 16.61 -17.70
CA ALA A 745 -23.75 15.17 -17.61
C ALA A 745 -25.14 14.73 -18.08
N LEU A 746 -26.18 15.53 -17.84
CA LEU A 746 -27.54 15.27 -18.34
C LEU A 746 -27.65 15.46 -19.86
N SER A 747 -26.81 16.31 -20.46
CA SER A 747 -26.85 16.66 -21.91
C SER A 747 -25.96 15.73 -22.74
N SER A 748 -24.88 15.17 -22.20
CA SER A 748 -23.85 14.40 -22.91
C SER A 748 -24.18 12.90 -23.08
N ALA A 749 -25.29 12.45 -22.62
CA ALA A 749 -25.79 11.08 -22.67
C ALA A 749 -27.24 11.05 -23.15
#